data_ba241d36645e03671e9925816ab2e5bb
#
_entry.id   ba241d36645e03671e9925816ab2e5bb
#
_cell.length_a   1.000
_cell.length_b   1.000
_cell.length_c   1.000
_cell.angle_alpha   90.00
_cell.angle_beta   90.00
_cell.angle_gamma   90.00
#
_symmetry.space_group_name_H-M   'P 1'
#
loop_
_entity.id
_entity.type
_entity.pdbx_description
1 polymer ?
#
loop_
_entity_poly.entity_id
_entity_poly.type
_entity_poly.pdbx_seq_one_letter_code
_entity_poly.pdbx_strand_id
1 'polypeptide(L)'
;MAAPQNPTERAELAQALRAAVRGEVDLGATARALTTMDASNYRRVPIGVVTPRDADDVAAALAVCRAHGVPVVPRGGGTSIAGQATGTGIVLDLTRHLRKIVELDPVARTAVVQPGVILDELRTAAAPHGLAFGPDPSTHSRCTLGGMIGNNSCGAHSVAWGTTADNTHALTVTRYGGDTLRLARGTVPEALTGLPELIRTHLAPLRTGFPELPRRISGYALDALLPERGTDLARAFCGSEGTLGVVTEATVRLVEAPAARALAVLGYADEAAAAEAAPGLLPHHPLTVEGMAADLVRAPAGLPRGGAWLFAETGGATPAEARAQAERILRGADALDGTVVTDPAGQRALWRIREDAAGTATRMPDGTEAWPGWEDCAVPPGRLGPYLRDFRALLAEHGLRGTPYGHFGDGCIHVRIDFDLLSPPGVARFRRFSEELADLVVAHGGSLSGEHGDGQARAELLPRMYGDELVALFARFKDIWDPDGGMNPGILARPARLDENLRFEVLPKRPVDVEFGYPHDGGDFSAAVRRCVGVAKCRTAEPAGTGVMCPSFRATGEEAHSTRGRARLLHEMLAGDAGDAGDAGDAGGAGDTGDTAGVITGGWRSTEVRDALDLCLSCKGCRTDCPVGVDIATYKAEFLHHHYRRRLRPASHYTMGRLPTWLRLASRFAPALNALARVRLLAALTKRLAGIAPEREIPVLAGETFTRWLNRRWGKGTFIFSNDEVAMVWPDTFTEHLSPEVGRAAVRVLEAAGRHTIPAGRGLCCGLTYVSTGQLGKARKVMRRTLDRLGGTLGTPLVVLEPSCAATLRTDLPELLHDDPRAAELASSVRTLAQYLEEYAPDWQPPRLDRPVTGQTHCHQHAVLGDAAERRLRERAGLTGELSGGCCGLAGNFGFERGHWDVSVACAEESLLPSVRAAEPGTDVLADGFSCRTQLEQLGGVRARHLVEVLAEGLGEGLGEGTE
;
A
#
# COMPACT_ATOMS: atom_id res chain seq x y z
N MET A 1 2.45 10.42 33.84
CA MET A 1 1.08 10.96 33.68
C MET A 1 0.13 9.78 33.45
N ALA A 2 -1.00 9.74 34.16
CA ALA A 2 -1.98 8.68 34.00
C ALA A 2 -3.00 9.10 32.94
N ALA A 3 -3.34 8.21 32.01
CA ALA A 3 -4.43 8.43 31.08
C ALA A 3 -5.76 8.57 31.85
N PRO A 4 -6.74 9.38 31.34
CA PRO A 4 -8.07 9.48 31.97
C PRO A 4 -8.67 8.10 32.11
N GLN A 5 -8.91 7.70 33.37
CA GLN A 5 -9.25 6.31 33.71
C GLN A 5 -10.75 6.02 33.63
N ASN A 6 -11.58 7.08 33.54
CA ASN A 6 -13.03 6.89 33.55
C ASN A 6 -13.72 7.62 32.37
N PRO A 7 -14.94 7.19 31.98
CA PRO A 7 -15.70 7.81 30.89
C PRO A 7 -15.99 9.31 31.08
N THR A 8 -16.13 9.79 32.32
CA THR A 8 -16.42 11.19 32.63
C THR A 8 -15.20 12.06 32.31
N GLU A 9 -14.00 11.68 32.75
CA GLU A 9 -12.74 12.40 32.45
C GLU A 9 -12.47 12.46 30.95
N ARG A 10 -12.76 11.38 30.21
CA ARG A 10 -12.66 11.35 28.75
C ARG A 10 -13.65 12.31 28.09
N ALA A 11 -14.88 12.41 28.60
CA ALA A 11 -15.88 13.32 28.08
C ALA A 11 -15.51 14.80 28.35
N GLU A 12 -14.98 15.11 29.54
CA GLU A 12 -14.48 16.44 29.91
C GLU A 12 -13.30 16.86 29.01
N LEU A 13 -12.32 15.97 28.81
CA LEU A 13 -11.22 16.19 27.89
C LEU A 13 -11.70 16.45 26.45
N ALA A 14 -12.64 15.63 25.97
CA ALA A 14 -13.20 15.79 24.63
C ALA A 14 -13.93 17.14 24.47
N GLN A 15 -14.67 17.57 25.48
CA GLN A 15 -15.34 18.88 25.50
C GLN A 15 -14.33 20.03 25.50
N ALA A 16 -13.31 19.95 26.34
CA ALA A 16 -12.26 20.96 26.42
C ALA A 16 -11.49 21.11 25.09
N LEU A 17 -11.11 19.96 24.47
CA LEU A 17 -10.44 19.97 23.18
C LEU A 17 -11.34 20.56 22.07
N ARG A 18 -12.62 20.19 21.99
CA ARG A 18 -13.57 20.74 20.99
C ARG A 18 -13.84 22.23 21.20
N ALA A 19 -13.72 22.74 22.40
CA ALA A 19 -13.87 24.17 22.70
C ALA A 19 -12.64 24.98 22.31
N ALA A 20 -11.44 24.38 22.38
CA ALA A 20 -10.16 25.06 22.18
C ALA A 20 -9.63 24.95 20.74
N VAL A 21 -9.95 23.88 20.00
CA VAL A 21 -9.40 23.56 18.68
C VAL A 21 -10.47 23.75 17.60
N ARG A 22 -10.12 24.40 16.51
CA ARG A 22 -10.99 24.58 15.33
C ARG A 22 -11.00 23.37 14.40
N GLY A 23 -9.98 22.52 14.52
CA GLY A 23 -9.83 21.25 13.81
C GLY A 23 -10.72 20.14 14.36
N GLU A 24 -10.56 18.97 13.82
CA GLU A 24 -11.35 17.80 14.20
C GLU A 24 -10.83 17.19 15.51
N VAL A 25 -11.78 16.80 16.39
CA VAL A 25 -11.50 16.10 17.65
C VAL A 25 -12.37 14.84 17.70
N ASP A 26 -11.74 13.67 17.54
CA ASP A 26 -12.42 12.38 17.50
C ASP A 26 -11.83 11.40 18.54
N LEU A 27 -12.63 11.03 19.53
CA LEU A 27 -12.33 10.04 20.54
C LEU A 27 -13.07 8.71 20.29
N GLY A 28 -13.71 8.57 19.13
CA GLY A 28 -14.47 7.39 18.74
C GLY A 28 -13.59 6.16 18.46
N ALA A 29 -14.23 5.01 18.44
CA ALA A 29 -13.54 3.73 18.26
C ALA A 29 -12.77 3.67 16.92
N THR A 30 -13.37 4.20 15.83
CA THR A 30 -12.72 4.21 14.51
C THR A 30 -11.41 5.00 14.51
N ALA A 31 -11.41 6.25 15.00
CA ALA A 31 -10.21 7.09 15.02
C ALA A 31 -9.10 6.48 15.89
N ARG A 32 -9.46 5.95 17.06
CA ARG A 32 -8.55 5.26 17.95
C ARG A 32 -7.95 4.02 17.28
N ALA A 33 -8.77 3.15 16.70
CA ALA A 33 -8.34 1.91 16.04
C ALA A 33 -7.40 2.18 14.86
N LEU A 34 -7.62 3.24 14.09
CA LEU A 34 -6.77 3.63 12.97
C LEU A 34 -5.37 4.10 13.39
N THR A 35 -5.19 4.47 14.67
CA THR A 35 -3.94 5.04 15.17
C THR A 35 -3.24 4.19 16.24
N THR A 36 -3.79 3.02 16.60
CA THR A 36 -3.17 2.06 17.52
C THR A 36 -1.79 1.57 17.09
N MET A 37 -1.52 1.54 15.78
CA MET A 37 -0.28 1.01 15.20
C MET A 37 0.33 1.99 14.20
N ASP A 38 1.63 1.93 14.04
CA ASP A 38 2.37 2.42 12.88
C ASP A 38 2.77 1.25 11.96
N ALA A 39 4.00 1.20 11.45
CA ALA A 39 4.48 0.05 10.66
C ALA A 39 5.38 -0.89 11.48
N SER A 40 5.44 -0.70 12.79
CA SER A 40 6.23 -1.50 13.74
C SER A 40 5.47 -2.73 14.25
N ASN A 41 6.11 -3.45 15.16
CA ASN A 41 5.52 -4.57 15.91
C ASN A 41 4.65 -4.11 17.10
N TYR A 42 4.53 -2.80 17.35
CA TYR A 42 3.92 -2.26 18.55
C TYR A 42 2.49 -1.79 18.33
N ARG A 43 1.67 -1.96 19.38
CA ARG A 43 0.30 -1.50 19.47
C ARG A 43 0.08 -0.76 20.78
N ARG A 44 -0.35 0.48 20.70
CA ARG A 44 -0.76 1.28 21.85
C ARG A 44 -2.09 1.96 21.55
N VAL A 45 -3.05 1.84 22.47
CA VAL A 45 -4.39 2.40 22.27
C VAL A 45 -4.44 3.84 22.71
N PRO A 46 -4.66 4.81 21.79
CA PRO A 46 -4.77 6.21 22.15
C PRO A 46 -6.12 6.53 22.79
N ILE A 47 -6.18 7.65 23.53
CA ILE A 47 -7.43 8.23 24.04
C ILE A 47 -8.28 8.74 22.88
N GLY A 48 -7.67 9.39 21.90
CA GLY A 48 -8.32 9.95 20.73
C GLY A 48 -7.33 10.59 19.77
N VAL A 49 -7.87 11.20 18.72
CA VAL A 49 -7.14 11.88 17.67
C VAL A 49 -7.61 13.32 17.56
N VAL A 50 -6.67 14.24 17.45
CA VAL A 50 -6.92 15.66 17.13
C VAL A 50 -6.23 15.96 15.81
N THR A 51 -6.97 16.57 14.87
CA THR A 51 -6.47 16.97 13.56
C THR A 51 -6.46 18.51 13.50
N PRO A 52 -5.37 19.17 13.90
CA PRO A 52 -5.30 20.63 14.01
C PRO A 52 -5.31 21.27 12.62
N ARG A 53 -5.93 22.45 12.49
CA ARG A 53 -5.97 23.24 11.24
C ARG A 53 -4.72 24.05 11.00
N ASP A 54 -4.09 24.50 12.07
CA ASP A 54 -2.89 25.35 12.03
C ASP A 54 -2.07 25.24 13.32
N ALA A 55 -1.02 26.04 13.44
CA ALA A 55 -0.14 26.05 14.59
C ALA A 55 -0.84 26.51 15.89
N ASP A 56 -1.83 27.39 15.80
CA ASP A 56 -2.58 27.83 16.97
C ASP A 56 -3.41 26.70 17.56
N ASP A 57 -4.04 25.87 16.69
CA ASP A 57 -4.74 24.66 17.11
C ASP A 57 -3.80 23.65 17.76
N VAL A 58 -2.55 23.52 17.27
CA VAL A 58 -1.53 22.66 17.91
C VAL A 58 -1.23 23.15 19.32
N ALA A 59 -0.97 24.45 19.49
CA ALA A 59 -0.71 25.04 20.80
C ALA A 59 -1.88 24.90 21.76
N ALA A 60 -3.10 25.13 21.26
CA ALA A 60 -4.34 24.98 22.06
C ALA A 60 -4.55 23.52 22.52
N ALA A 61 -4.34 22.54 21.61
CA ALA A 61 -4.47 21.13 21.95
C ALA A 61 -3.45 20.71 23.01
N LEU A 62 -2.18 21.15 22.87
CA LEU A 62 -1.12 20.88 23.86
C LEU A 62 -1.47 21.48 25.23
N ALA A 63 -1.95 22.72 25.27
CA ALA A 63 -2.34 23.39 26.51
C ALA A 63 -3.48 22.63 27.23
N VAL A 64 -4.50 22.19 26.50
CA VAL A 64 -5.60 21.37 27.06
C VAL A 64 -5.07 20.02 27.56
N CYS A 65 -4.28 19.32 26.75
CA CYS A 65 -3.70 18.03 27.16
C CYS A 65 -2.85 18.19 28.43
N ARG A 66 -2.04 19.23 28.52
CA ARG A 66 -1.24 19.55 29.73
C ARG A 66 -2.12 19.79 30.95
N ALA A 67 -3.16 20.59 30.81
CA ALA A 67 -4.08 20.89 31.92
C ALA A 67 -4.78 19.64 32.47
N HIS A 68 -5.01 18.64 31.62
CA HIS A 68 -5.61 17.34 31.98
C HIS A 68 -4.55 16.26 32.29
N GLY A 69 -3.26 16.54 32.24
CA GLY A 69 -2.19 15.58 32.47
C GLY A 69 -2.12 14.45 31.45
N VAL A 70 -2.53 14.71 30.18
CA VAL A 70 -2.67 13.73 29.10
C VAL A 70 -1.48 13.81 28.15
N PRO A 71 -0.76 12.71 27.88
CA PRO A 71 0.33 12.70 26.91
C PRO A 71 -0.15 13.00 25.49
N VAL A 72 0.80 13.46 24.65
CA VAL A 72 0.57 13.78 23.24
C VAL A 72 1.59 13.10 22.35
N VAL A 73 1.12 12.54 21.25
CA VAL A 73 1.94 11.88 20.21
C VAL A 73 1.75 12.61 18.89
N PRO A 74 2.74 13.40 18.43
CA PRO A 74 2.69 13.97 17.07
C PRO A 74 2.82 12.86 16.02
N ARG A 75 1.98 12.91 14.99
CA ARG A 75 1.93 11.87 13.97
C ARG A 75 1.89 12.46 12.56
N GLY A 76 2.80 12.00 11.71
CA GLY A 76 2.80 12.20 10.28
C GLY A 76 2.18 11.02 9.54
N GLY A 77 2.80 10.50 8.48
CA GLY A 77 2.30 9.40 7.65
C GLY A 77 2.07 8.06 8.37
N GLY A 78 2.54 7.91 9.61
CA GLY A 78 2.42 6.68 10.39
C GLY A 78 3.11 5.49 9.73
N THR A 79 4.28 5.74 9.14
CA THR A 79 5.12 4.77 8.42
C THR A 79 6.34 4.32 9.23
N SER A 80 6.53 4.84 10.44
CA SER A 80 7.59 4.43 11.36
C SER A 80 7.53 2.94 11.67
N ILE A 81 8.70 2.31 11.77
CA ILE A 81 8.83 0.87 12.02
C ILE A 81 9.48 0.53 13.36
N ALA A 82 9.69 1.53 14.21
CA ALA A 82 10.23 1.37 15.55
C ALA A 82 9.24 1.70 16.70
N GLY A 83 7.98 2.09 16.37
CA GLY A 83 6.92 2.30 17.36
C GLY A 83 6.74 3.73 17.88
N GLN A 84 7.56 4.69 17.44
CA GLN A 84 7.52 6.06 17.93
C GLN A 84 6.28 6.87 17.50
N ALA A 85 5.54 6.40 16.49
CA ALA A 85 4.30 7.05 16.04
C ALA A 85 3.03 6.45 16.66
N THR A 86 3.16 5.73 17.79
CA THR A 86 2.06 5.15 18.59
C THR A 86 2.15 5.61 20.03
N GLY A 87 1.02 5.71 20.72
CA GLY A 87 1.01 6.07 22.14
C GLY A 87 -0.37 6.01 22.76
N THR A 88 -0.44 6.11 24.09
CA THR A 88 -1.67 6.00 24.90
C THR A 88 -2.38 7.34 25.13
N GLY A 89 -1.78 8.48 24.71
CA GLY A 89 -2.35 9.80 24.84
C GLY A 89 -3.24 10.26 23.69
N ILE A 90 -3.27 11.57 23.45
CA ILE A 90 -3.88 12.16 22.25
C ILE A 90 -2.88 12.09 21.09
N VAL A 91 -3.31 11.53 19.98
CA VAL A 91 -2.57 11.59 18.72
C VAL A 91 -2.88 12.90 18.01
N LEU A 92 -1.85 13.70 17.70
CA LEU A 92 -1.98 14.88 16.83
C LEU A 92 -1.67 14.45 15.38
N ASP A 93 -2.72 14.32 14.56
CA ASP A 93 -2.57 14.04 13.14
C ASP A 93 -2.30 15.32 12.34
N LEU A 94 -1.06 15.51 11.92
CA LEU A 94 -0.60 16.71 11.22
C LEU A 94 -0.77 16.61 9.69
N THR A 95 -1.32 15.50 9.17
CA THR A 95 -1.29 15.19 7.73
C THR A 95 -2.39 15.87 6.91
N ARG A 96 -3.49 16.30 7.55
CA ARG A 96 -4.70 16.75 6.84
C ARG A 96 -4.67 18.22 6.45
N HIS A 97 -4.32 19.10 7.38
CA HIS A 97 -4.46 20.55 7.20
C HIS A 97 -3.10 21.29 7.17
N LEU A 98 -2.11 20.83 7.95
CA LEU A 98 -0.78 21.44 8.02
C LEU A 98 0.11 20.94 6.85
N ARG A 99 -0.33 21.21 5.60
CA ARG A 99 0.22 20.61 4.38
C ARG A 99 0.60 21.65 3.30
N LYS A 100 0.94 22.86 3.70
CA LYS A 100 1.31 23.91 2.76
C LYS A 100 2.81 24.00 2.56
N ILE A 101 3.25 24.14 1.32
CA ILE A 101 4.54 24.71 0.96
C ILE A 101 4.32 26.21 1.04
N VAL A 102 4.84 26.84 2.10
CA VAL A 102 4.60 28.26 2.43
C VAL A 102 5.38 29.16 1.48
N GLU A 103 6.64 28.78 1.22
CA GLU A 103 7.55 29.49 0.35
C GLU A 103 8.50 28.50 -0.32
N LEU A 104 8.88 28.77 -1.57
CA LEU A 104 9.95 28.09 -2.26
C LEU A 104 10.82 29.16 -2.93
N ASP A 105 12.09 29.25 -2.51
CA ASP A 105 13.09 30.15 -3.08
C ASP A 105 14.14 29.38 -3.88
N PRO A 106 14.06 29.40 -5.22
CA PRO A 106 15.01 28.71 -6.08
C PRO A 106 16.42 29.30 -6.04
N VAL A 107 16.56 30.58 -5.70
CA VAL A 107 17.86 31.26 -5.66
C VAL A 107 18.59 30.90 -4.37
N ALA A 108 17.90 30.99 -3.24
CA ALA A 108 18.43 30.54 -1.95
C ALA A 108 18.49 29.02 -1.83
N ARG A 109 17.79 28.28 -2.72
CA ARG A 109 17.63 26.81 -2.69
C ARG A 109 17.03 26.33 -1.36
N THR A 110 15.96 27.00 -0.94
CA THR A 110 15.26 26.67 0.29
C THR A 110 13.76 26.57 0.05
N ALA A 111 13.11 25.86 0.94
CA ALA A 111 11.65 25.84 1.04
C ALA A 111 11.22 25.97 2.50
N VAL A 112 10.15 26.73 2.73
CA VAL A 112 9.44 26.79 4.02
C VAL A 112 8.20 25.91 3.90
N VAL A 113 8.11 24.89 4.74
CA VAL A 113 7.08 23.87 4.64
C VAL A 113 6.40 23.59 5.98
N GLN A 114 5.13 23.25 5.93
CA GLN A 114 4.39 22.72 7.09
C GLN A 114 4.65 21.21 7.25
N PRO A 115 4.52 20.65 8.47
CA PRO A 115 4.93 19.29 8.79
C PRO A 115 4.19 18.19 8.03
N GLY A 116 2.97 18.43 7.59
CA GLY A 116 2.15 17.47 6.84
C GLY A 116 2.41 17.42 5.34
N VAL A 117 3.31 18.26 4.79
CA VAL A 117 3.71 18.19 3.38
C VAL A 117 4.32 16.82 3.09
N ILE A 118 3.82 16.15 2.06
CA ILE A 118 4.39 14.89 1.57
C ILE A 118 5.66 15.19 0.77
N LEU A 119 6.69 14.37 0.93
CA LEU A 119 7.98 14.60 0.27
C LEU A 119 7.85 14.76 -1.25
N ASP A 120 7.06 13.92 -1.92
CA ASP A 120 6.90 14.03 -3.39
C ASP A 120 6.16 15.30 -3.82
N GLU A 121 5.33 15.90 -2.97
CA GLU A 121 4.72 17.20 -3.26
C GLU A 121 5.78 18.32 -3.29
N LEU A 122 6.70 18.31 -2.32
CA LEU A 122 7.82 19.25 -2.33
C LEU A 122 8.74 19.04 -3.53
N ARG A 123 9.03 17.77 -3.87
CA ARG A 123 9.85 17.43 -5.05
C ARG A 123 9.19 17.89 -6.34
N THR A 124 7.89 17.68 -6.48
CA THR A 124 7.12 18.12 -7.66
C THR A 124 7.12 19.64 -7.77
N ALA A 125 6.98 20.36 -6.66
CA ALA A 125 7.02 21.82 -6.66
C ALA A 125 8.42 22.37 -6.97
N ALA A 126 9.49 21.68 -6.58
CA ALA A 126 10.88 22.09 -6.81
C ALA A 126 11.41 21.71 -8.21
N ALA A 127 10.88 20.66 -8.82
CA ALA A 127 11.35 20.11 -10.11
C ALA A 127 11.40 21.11 -11.27
N PRO A 128 10.44 22.05 -11.46
CA PRO A 128 10.51 23.07 -12.51
C PRO A 128 11.73 23.97 -12.40
N HIS A 129 12.37 24.03 -11.22
CA HIS A 129 13.57 24.83 -10.94
C HIS A 129 14.85 23.99 -11.00
N GLY A 130 14.78 22.70 -11.39
CA GLY A 130 15.93 21.79 -11.37
C GLY A 130 16.38 21.41 -9.96
N LEU A 131 15.49 21.55 -8.96
CA LEU A 131 15.77 21.29 -7.56
C LEU A 131 14.97 20.12 -7.01
N ALA A 132 15.46 19.52 -5.92
CA ALA A 132 14.76 18.51 -5.17
C ALA A 132 15.13 18.59 -3.67
N PHE A 133 14.32 18.00 -2.81
CA PHE A 133 14.74 17.68 -1.44
C PHE A 133 15.59 16.40 -1.47
N GLY A 134 16.81 16.46 -0.94
CA GLY A 134 17.81 15.40 -1.10
C GLY A 134 17.41 14.04 -0.48
N PRO A 135 17.08 13.97 0.83
CA PRO A 135 16.67 12.73 1.47
C PRO A 135 15.42 12.10 0.83
N ASP A 136 15.45 10.77 0.61
CA ASP A 136 14.40 10.09 -0.13
C ASP A 136 14.09 8.66 0.39
N PRO A 137 13.55 8.54 1.58
CA PRO A 137 13.16 7.25 2.11
C PRO A 137 12.18 6.54 1.17
N SER A 138 12.14 5.22 1.18
CA SER A 138 11.25 4.40 0.35
C SER A 138 9.76 4.73 0.52
N THR A 139 9.43 5.52 1.52
CA THR A 139 8.10 6.05 1.79
C THR A 139 7.83 7.43 1.20
N HIS A 140 8.70 7.97 0.34
CA HIS A 140 8.68 9.35 -0.20
C HIS A 140 7.29 9.80 -0.69
N SER A 141 6.52 8.93 -1.33
CA SER A 141 5.18 9.24 -1.86
C SER A 141 4.08 9.41 -0.79
N ARG A 142 4.41 9.20 0.51
CA ARG A 142 3.41 9.20 1.59
C ARG A 142 3.95 9.59 2.98
N CYS A 143 5.27 9.67 3.17
CA CYS A 143 5.87 10.24 4.37
C CYS A 143 5.73 11.76 4.36
N THR A 144 5.75 12.37 5.53
CA THR A 144 5.62 13.81 5.69
C THR A 144 6.93 14.43 6.14
N LEU A 145 7.19 15.70 5.79
CA LEU A 145 8.43 16.40 6.17
C LEU A 145 8.58 16.45 7.69
N GLY A 146 7.49 16.68 8.44
CA GLY A 146 7.53 16.64 9.91
C GLY A 146 7.89 15.27 10.46
N GLY A 147 7.40 14.19 9.83
CA GLY A 147 7.80 12.82 10.19
C GLY A 147 9.26 12.54 9.86
N MET A 148 9.76 13.00 8.71
CA MET A 148 11.17 12.88 8.33
C MET A 148 12.09 13.62 9.29
N ILE A 149 11.72 14.82 9.72
CA ILE A 149 12.45 15.60 10.73
C ILE A 149 12.43 14.87 12.08
N GLY A 150 11.27 14.38 12.50
CA GLY A 150 11.12 13.64 13.75
C GLY A 150 11.99 12.38 13.83
N ASN A 151 12.19 11.68 12.71
CA ASN A 151 13.02 10.47 12.66
C ASN A 151 14.45 10.73 12.15
N ASN A 152 14.77 11.90 11.64
CA ASN A 152 15.97 12.18 10.85
C ASN A 152 16.14 11.18 9.68
N SER A 153 15.07 10.99 8.91
CA SER A 153 15.04 10.04 7.79
C SER A 153 16.10 10.35 6.73
N CYS A 154 16.58 9.32 6.04
CA CYS A 154 17.64 9.42 5.04
C CYS A 154 17.16 8.97 3.64
N GLY A 155 17.25 7.68 3.33
CA GLY A 155 16.94 7.12 2.01
C GLY A 155 18.18 6.81 1.19
N ALA A 156 17.96 6.39 -0.07
CA ALA A 156 19.01 5.88 -0.95
C ALA A 156 20.06 6.93 -1.34
N HIS A 157 19.63 8.19 -1.44
CA HIS A 157 20.49 9.30 -1.89
C HIS A 157 21.28 9.99 -0.77
N SER A 158 21.27 9.46 0.45
CA SER A 158 22.06 10.08 1.55
C SER A 158 23.57 10.06 1.31
N VAL A 159 24.09 9.11 0.53
CA VAL A 159 25.50 9.10 0.09
C VAL A 159 25.88 10.40 -0.60
N ALA A 160 24.96 10.98 -1.40
CA ALA A 160 25.20 12.23 -2.14
C ALA A 160 24.75 13.48 -1.38
N TRP A 161 23.64 13.39 -0.63
CA TRP A 161 22.94 14.59 -0.14
C TRP A 161 22.73 14.62 1.38
N GLY A 162 23.21 13.61 2.09
CA GLY A 162 23.11 13.53 3.55
C GLY A 162 21.71 13.17 4.04
N THR A 163 21.50 13.38 5.34
CA THR A 163 20.28 13.07 6.08
C THR A 163 19.31 14.25 6.08
N THR A 164 18.12 14.07 6.67
CA THR A 164 17.15 15.17 6.86
C THR A 164 17.74 16.29 7.74
N ALA A 165 18.51 15.95 8.77
CA ALA A 165 19.18 16.94 9.62
C ALA A 165 20.21 17.80 8.84
N ASP A 166 20.91 17.21 7.87
CA ASP A 166 21.86 17.93 7.00
C ASP A 166 21.14 18.91 6.06
N ASN A 167 19.86 18.68 5.80
CA ASN A 167 19.02 19.47 4.90
C ASN A 167 17.97 20.32 5.63
N THR A 168 18.08 20.47 6.96
CA THR A 168 17.19 21.31 7.79
C THR A 168 17.93 22.55 8.29
N HIS A 169 17.47 23.75 7.91
CA HIS A 169 18.08 25.00 8.31
C HIS A 169 17.50 25.58 9.60
N ALA A 170 16.16 25.52 9.73
CA ALA A 170 15.48 26.05 10.91
C ALA A 170 14.15 25.34 11.11
N LEU A 171 13.68 25.32 12.34
CA LEU A 171 12.39 24.74 12.74
C LEU A 171 11.61 25.72 13.60
N THR A 172 10.31 25.73 13.45
CA THR A 172 9.36 26.30 14.41
C THR A 172 8.69 25.13 15.14
N VAL A 173 8.85 25.11 16.46
CA VAL A 173 8.44 23.97 17.31
C VAL A 173 7.58 24.47 18.47
N THR A 174 6.45 23.86 18.73
CA THR A 174 5.63 24.11 19.90
C THR A 174 5.87 23.02 20.94
N ARG A 175 6.30 23.41 22.16
CA ARG A 175 6.54 22.48 23.28
C ARG A 175 5.25 22.12 24.01
N TYR A 176 5.29 21.11 24.84
CA TYR A 176 4.14 20.68 25.67
C TYR A 176 3.62 21.81 26.58
N GLY A 177 4.50 22.73 26.99
CA GLY A 177 4.14 23.94 27.73
C GLY A 177 3.26 24.94 26.94
N GLY A 178 3.13 24.79 25.63
CA GLY A 178 2.36 25.68 24.75
C GLY A 178 3.19 26.80 24.13
N ASP A 179 4.43 27.01 24.55
CA ASP A 179 5.33 28.00 23.98
C ASP A 179 5.95 27.53 22.67
N THR A 180 6.10 28.45 21.73
CA THR A 180 6.65 28.18 20.40
C THR A 180 8.07 28.73 20.29
N LEU A 181 9.00 27.92 19.86
CA LEU A 181 10.40 28.22 19.71
C LEU A 181 10.82 28.17 18.23
N ARG A 182 11.71 29.13 17.85
CA ARG A 182 12.44 29.02 16.59
C ARG A 182 13.82 28.44 16.87
N LEU A 183 14.13 27.34 16.22
CA LEU A 183 15.39 26.60 16.34
C LEU A 183 16.24 26.84 15.09
N ALA A 184 17.48 27.26 15.31
CA ALA A 184 18.44 27.44 14.24
C ALA A 184 19.87 27.27 14.80
N ARG A 185 20.86 27.23 13.92
CA ARG A 185 22.25 27.17 14.28
C ARG A 185 22.70 28.49 14.96
N GLY A 186 23.47 28.40 16.03
CA GLY A 186 24.06 29.52 16.77
C GLY A 186 23.11 30.26 17.71
N THR A 187 21.86 29.79 17.86
CA THR A 187 20.86 30.43 18.72
C THR A 187 20.26 29.43 19.69
N VAL A 188 20.33 29.72 20.98
CA VAL A 188 19.62 28.93 22.01
C VAL A 188 18.52 29.80 22.60
N PRO A 189 17.21 29.42 22.44
CA PRO A 189 16.11 30.16 23.04
C PRO A 189 16.21 30.24 24.56
N GLU A 190 15.91 31.41 25.15
CA GLU A 190 15.94 31.62 26.61
C GLU A 190 15.04 30.65 27.39
N ALA A 191 13.97 30.19 26.78
CA ALA A 191 13.05 29.23 27.38
C ALA A 191 13.66 27.84 27.62
N LEU A 192 14.81 27.51 27.02
CA LEU A 192 15.57 26.29 27.26
C LEU A 192 16.61 26.50 28.37
N THR A 193 16.13 26.97 29.53
CA THR A 193 17.00 27.18 30.72
C THR A 193 17.65 25.86 31.11
N GLY A 194 18.95 25.89 31.38
CA GLY A 194 19.75 24.70 31.72
C GLY A 194 20.43 24.03 30.53
N LEU A 195 20.01 24.27 29.26
CA LEU A 195 20.68 23.68 28.10
C LEU A 195 22.14 24.19 27.95
N PRO A 196 22.46 25.49 28.06
CA PRO A 196 23.83 25.96 28.00
C PRO A 196 24.71 25.35 29.13
N GLU A 197 24.15 25.18 30.33
CA GLU A 197 24.85 24.56 31.45
C GLU A 197 25.10 23.05 31.20
N LEU A 198 24.09 22.31 30.68
CA LEU A 198 24.23 20.91 30.30
C LEU A 198 25.42 20.72 29.35
N ILE A 199 25.47 21.54 28.28
CA ILE A 199 26.53 21.46 27.27
C ILE A 199 27.88 21.78 27.91
N ARG A 200 27.99 22.91 28.62
CA ARG A 200 29.24 23.37 29.20
C ARG A 200 29.87 22.38 30.20
N THR A 201 29.04 21.71 30.98
CA THR A 201 29.47 20.77 32.02
C THR A 201 29.89 19.41 31.44
N HIS A 202 29.37 18.99 30.27
CA HIS A 202 29.58 17.65 29.74
C HIS A 202 30.28 17.64 28.37
N LEU A 203 31.18 18.62 28.11
CA LEU A 203 31.89 18.71 26.81
C LEU A 203 32.67 17.43 26.47
N ALA A 204 33.31 16.79 27.46
CA ALA A 204 34.12 15.60 27.22
C ALA A 204 33.26 14.42 26.70
N PRO A 205 32.22 13.94 27.42
CA PRO A 205 31.39 12.88 26.93
C PRO A 205 30.66 13.23 25.61
N LEU A 206 30.29 14.50 25.39
CA LEU A 206 29.66 14.94 24.15
C LEU A 206 30.61 14.89 22.95
N ARG A 207 31.92 15.04 23.14
CA ARG A 207 32.94 14.94 22.08
C ARG A 207 33.37 13.54 21.76
N THR A 208 33.40 12.66 22.74
CA THR A 208 34.03 11.35 22.60
C THR A 208 33.04 10.19 22.60
N GLY A 209 31.81 10.41 23.02
CA GLY A 209 30.84 9.35 23.22
C GLY A 209 29.96 9.03 21.99
N PHE A 210 30.08 9.80 20.90
CA PHE A 210 29.30 9.57 19.69
C PHE A 210 30.16 8.96 18.57
N PRO A 211 29.84 7.79 18.03
CA PRO A 211 30.57 7.22 16.91
C PRO A 211 30.43 8.10 15.65
N GLU A 212 31.52 8.19 14.88
CA GLU A 212 31.53 8.88 13.58
C GLU A 212 31.08 7.95 12.46
N LEU A 213 29.86 8.14 11.98
CA LEU A 213 29.22 7.35 10.95
C LEU A 213 28.51 8.27 9.94
N PRO A 214 28.41 7.88 8.66
CA PRO A 214 27.59 8.59 7.69
C PRO A 214 26.11 8.67 8.14
N ARG A 215 25.63 7.59 8.75
CA ARG A 215 24.28 7.46 9.32
C ARG A 215 24.34 7.06 10.79
N ARG A 216 24.06 8.01 11.65
CA ARG A 216 23.91 7.79 13.08
C ARG A 216 22.66 8.51 13.55
N ILE A 217 21.60 7.75 13.79
CA ILE A 217 20.30 8.31 14.16
C ILE A 217 19.95 8.01 15.62
N SER A 218 20.54 6.94 16.20
CA SER A 218 20.26 6.54 17.59
C SER A 218 20.52 7.65 18.60
N GLY A 219 19.62 7.83 19.55
CA GLY A 219 19.68 8.82 20.63
C GLY A 219 19.45 10.25 20.15
N TYR A 220 19.56 11.20 21.06
CA TYR A 220 19.56 12.63 20.69
C TYR A 220 20.93 13.06 20.17
N ALA A 221 20.98 13.86 19.14
CA ALA A 221 22.20 14.37 18.53
C ALA A 221 22.81 15.52 19.34
N LEU A 222 23.15 15.25 20.62
CA LEU A 222 23.68 16.26 21.53
C LEU A 222 25.07 16.80 21.11
N ASP A 223 25.83 16.03 20.36
CA ASP A 223 27.09 16.43 19.76
C ASP A 223 26.92 17.61 18.76
N ALA A 224 25.73 17.80 18.15
CA ALA A 224 25.42 18.96 17.31
C ALA A 224 25.43 20.29 18.12
N LEU A 225 25.25 20.21 19.43
CA LEU A 225 25.23 21.37 20.33
C LEU A 225 26.63 21.85 20.77
N LEU A 226 27.66 21.11 20.40
CA LEU A 226 29.05 21.51 20.71
C LEU A 226 29.39 22.90 20.12
N PRO A 227 30.13 23.77 20.83
CA PRO A 227 30.52 25.10 20.34
C PRO A 227 31.24 25.05 18.98
N GLU A 228 32.14 24.09 18.78
CA GLU A 228 32.88 23.87 17.53
C GLU A 228 32.01 23.42 16.37
N ARG A 229 30.82 22.87 16.63
CA ARG A 229 29.80 22.55 15.64
C ARG A 229 28.78 23.67 15.44
N GLY A 230 28.94 24.79 16.17
CA GLY A 230 28.12 25.99 16.06
C GLY A 230 26.80 25.91 16.80
N THR A 231 26.67 25.03 17.79
CA THR A 231 25.46 24.86 18.62
C THR A 231 24.20 24.81 17.77
N ASP A 232 24.12 23.77 16.93
CA ASP A 232 23.05 23.62 15.97
C ASP A 232 21.82 22.95 16.59
N LEU A 233 20.88 23.77 17.03
CA LEU A 233 19.69 23.30 17.73
C LEU A 233 18.66 22.68 16.80
N ALA A 234 18.57 23.13 15.53
CA ALA A 234 17.70 22.51 14.53
C ALA A 234 18.16 21.08 14.23
N ARG A 235 19.48 20.88 14.07
CA ARG A 235 20.07 19.55 13.88
C ARG A 235 19.88 18.67 15.12
N ALA A 236 20.05 19.18 16.32
CA ALA A 236 19.87 18.44 17.56
C ALA A 236 18.41 18.00 17.80
N PHE A 237 17.45 18.74 17.25
CA PHE A 237 16.03 18.39 17.32
C PHE A 237 15.64 17.30 16.30
N CYS A 238 16.30 17.21 15.15
CA CYS A 238 16.06 16.14 14.18
C CYS A 238 16.36 14.78 14.82
N GLY A 239 15.49 13.81 14.64
CA GLY A 239 15.60 12.50 15.28
C GLY A 239 15.04 12.45 16.72
N SER A 240 14.34 13.50 17.17
CA SER A 240 13.72 13.54 18.51
C SER A 240 12.46 12.68 18.66
N GLU A 241 11.94 12.12 17.60
CA GLU A 241 10.80 11.18 17.59
C GLU A 241 9.54 11.73 18.28
N GLY A 242 9.34 13.06 18.18
CA GLY A 242 8.20 13.73 18.79
C GLY A 242 8.26 13.84 20.32
N THR A 243 9.40 13.55 20.94
CA THR A 243 9.58 13.60 22.40
C THR A 243 9.89 14.98 22.95
N LEU A 244 10.31 15.92 22.11
CA LEU A 244 10.71 17.27 22.53
C LEU A 244 9.65 18.35 22.25
N GLY A 245 8.79 18.14 21.26
CA GLY A 245 7.77 19.08 20.83
C GLY A 245 7.17 18.71 19.49
N VAL A 246 6.28 19.58 18.97
CA VAL A 246 5.57 19.43 17.69
C VAL A 246 6.16 20.44 16.70
N VAL A 247 6.69 19.95 15.57
CA VAL A 247 7.10 20.81 14.46
C VAL A 247 5.85 21.40 13.81
N THR A 248 5.80 22.73 13.69
CA THR A 248 4.70 23.43 13.00
C THR A 248 5.14 24.05 11.68
N GLU A 249 6.45 24.32 11.51
CA GLU A 249 7.06 24.82 10.29
C GLU A 249 8.53 24.42 10.22
N ALA A 250 9.04 24.16 9.03
CA ALA A 250 10.44 23.87 8.77
C ALA A 250 10.98 24.66 7.56
N THR A 251 12.18 25.22 7.70
CA THR A 251 12.95 25.72 6.56
C THR A 251 13.95 24.65 6.16
N VAL A 252 13.80 24.09 4.96
CA VAL A 252 14.63 23.00 4.43
C VAL A 252 15.47 23.46 3.25
N ARG A 253 16.63 22.85 3.08
CA ARG A 253 17.52 23.06 1.94
C ARG A 253 17.12 22.18 0.78
N LEU A 254 17.13 22.73 -0.43
CA LEU A 254 16.97 22.00 -1.68
C LEU A 254 18.35 21.78 -2.33
N VAL A 255 18.48 20.65 -3.02
CA VAL A 255 19.67 20.26 -3.80
C VAL A 255 19.41 20.32 -5.28
N GLU A 256 20.46 20.51 -6.08
CA GLU A 256 20.36 20.40 -7.54
C GLU A 256 20.05 18.96 -7.93
N ALA A 257 18.97 18.77 -8.68
CA ALA A 257 18.63 17.49 -9.25
C ALA A 257 19.41 17.31 -10.58
N PRO A 258 20.07 16.17 -10.82
CA PRO A 258 20.78 15.94 -12.08
C PRO A 258 19.78 15.88 -13.23
N ALA A 259 20.13 16.52 -14.36
CA ALA A 259 19.28 16.55 -15.55
C ALA A 259 19.15 15.17 -16.23
N ALA A 260 20.15 14.32 -16.05
CA ALA A 260 20.18 12.96 -16.58
C ALA A 260 20.75 12.00 -15.53
N ARG A 261 20.28 10.75 -15.57
CA ARG A 261 20.71 9.67 -14.68
C ARG A 261 21.10 8.42 -15.46
N ALA A 262 22.00 7.63 -14.91
CA ALA A 262 22.33 6.28 -15.36
C ALA A 262 22.52 5.38 -14.15
N LEU A 263 22.28 4.08 -14.33
CA LEU A 263 22.37 3.09 -13.26
C LEU A 263 23.40 2.02 -13.64
N ALA A 264 24.46 1.88 -12.84
CA ALA A 264 25.35 0.73 -12.89
C ALA A 264 24.80 -0.34 -11.94
N VAL A 265 24.63 -1.56 -12.44
CA VAL A 265 24.26 -2.74 -11.66
C VAL A 265 25.41 -3.72 -11.69
N LEU A 266 25.93 -4.06 -10.52
CA LEU A 266 27.15 -4.84 -10.32
C LEU A 266 26.81 -6.13 -9.57
N GLY A 267 27.20 -7.28 -10.09
CA GLY A 267 26.95 -8.60 -9.50
C GLY A 267 28.15 -9.13 -8.72
N TYR A 268 27.89 -9.66 -7.53
CA TYR A 268 28.88 -10.24 -6.61
C TYR A 268 28.48 -11.65 -6.20
N ALA A 269 29.40 -12.39 -5.58
CA ALA A 269 29.17 -13.76 -5.14
C ALA A 269 28.05 -13.85 -4.08
N ASP A 270 28.10 -12.94 -3.11
CA ASP A 270 27.15 -12.82 -1.99
C ASP A 270 27.09 -11.38 -1.48
N GLU A 271 26.21 -11.13 -0.51
CA GLU A 271 26.02 -9.81 0.06
C GLU A 271 27.24 -9.28 0.85
N ALA A 272 28.05 -10.15 1.43
CA ALA A 272 29.27 -9.73 2.15
C ALA A 272 30.34 -9.24 1.16
N ALA A 273 30.51 -9.92 0.03
CA ALA A 273 31.41 -9.49 -1.05
C ALA A 273 30.93 -8.17 -1.67
N ALA A 274 29.61 -8.00 -1.89
CA ALA A 274 29.04 -6.74 -2.34
C ALA A 274 29.30 -5.60 -1.34
N ALA A 275 29.14 -5.88 -0.05
CA ALA A 275 29.37 -4.91 1.02
C ALA A 275 30.86 -4.49 1.13
N GLU A 276 31.80 -5.41 0.95
CA GLU A 276 33.24 -5.12 0.92
C GLU A 276 33.64 -4.26 -0.28
N ALA A 277 32.94 -4.40 -1.42
CA ALA A 277 33.18 -3.61 -2.62
C ALA A 277 32.61 -2.20 -2.55
N ALA A 278 31.51 -1.98 -1.81
CA ALA A 278 30.78 -0.72 -1.79
C ALA A 278 31.62 0.52 -1.46
N PRO A 279 32.52 0.52 -0.46
CA PRO A 279 33.38 1.68 -0.16
C PRO A 279 34.28 2.08 -1.34
N GLY A 280 34.73 1.12 -2.17
CA GLY A 280 35.53 1.37 -3.37
C GLY A 280 34.82 2.16 -4.46
N LEU A 281 33.47 2.23 -4.42
CA LEU A 281 32.67 3.00 -5.37
C LEU A 281 32.50 4.47 -4.97
N LEU A 282 32.63 4.81 -3.68
CA LEU A 282 32.37 6.16 -3.16
C LEU A 282 33.28 7.24 -3.76
N PRO A 283 34.59 7.01 -4.05
CA PRO A 283 35.44 8.00 -4.71
C PRO A 283 34.96 8.42 -6.12
N HIS A 284 34.04 7.66 -6.72
CA HIS A 284 33.42 8.01 -8.00
C HIS A 284 32.22 8.94 -7.86
N HIS A 285 31.86 9.37 -6.63
CA HIS A 285 30.72 10.21 -6.32
C HIS A 285 29.38 9.72 -6.90
N PRO A 286 29.00 8.46 -6.64
CA PRO A 286 27.67 7.98 -7.02
C PRO A 286 26.57 8.73 -6.26
N LEU A 287 25.37 8.79 -6.82
CA LEU A 287 24.20 9.31 -6.12
C LEU A 287 23.67 8.32 -5.09
N THR A 288 23.80 7.03 -5.39
CA THR A 288 23.40 5.92 -4.50
C THR A 288 24.38 4.78 -4.59
N VAL A 289 24.50 3.95 -3.52
CA VAL A 289 25.12 2.63 -3.54
C VAL A 289 24.26 1.69 -2.71
N GLU A 290 23.33 1.01 -3.38
CA GLU A 290 22.32 0.16 -2.75
C GLU A 290 22.65 -1.31 -2.91
N GLY A 291 22.56 -2.09 -1.83
CA GLY A 291 22.84 -3.52 -1.83
C GLY A 291 21.58 -4.38 -1.73
N MET A 292 21.56 -5.52 -2.42
CA MET A 292 20.46 -6.48 -2.39
C MET A 292 20.95 -7.91 -2.62
N ALA A 293 20.49 -8.84 -1.77
CA ALA A 293 20.77 -10.27 -1.94
C ALA A 293 19.76 -10.95 -2.88
N ALA A 294 20.17 -12.08 -3.48
CA ALA A 294 19.37 -12.83 -4.44
C ALA A 294 18.04 -13.35 -3.87
N ASP A 295 18.00 -13.67 -2.59
CA ASP A 295 16.81 -14.20 -1.89
C ASP A 295 15.58 -13.26 -1.97
N LEU A 296 15.81 -11.97 -2.23
CA LEU A 296 14.75 -10.97 -2.37
C LEU A 296 14.26 -10.78 -3.81
N VAL A 297 14.95 -11.40 -4.78
CA VAL A 297 14.64 -11.22 -6.20
C VAL A 297 13.80 -12.38 -6.71
N ARG A 298 12.51 -12.16 -6.89
CA ARG A 298 11.58 -13.19 -7.38
C ARG A 298 11.71 -13.46 -8.89
N ALA A 299 12.23 -12.51 -9.65
CA ALA A 299 12.44 -12.64 -11.09
C ALA A 299 13.73 -11.91 -11.49
N PRO A 300 14.84 -12.62 -11.76
CA PRO A 300 16.15 -12.02 -12.04
C PRO A 300 16.29 -11.44 -13.46
N ALA A 301 15.22 -11.28 -14.22
CA ALA A 301 15.27 -10.77 -15.58
C ALA A 301 15.92 -9.37 -15.64
N GLY A 302 17.05 -9.29 -16.37
CA GLY A 302 17.79 -8.04 -16.59
C GLY A 302 18.88 -7.75 -15.55
N LEU A 303 19.10 -8.61 -14.54
CA LEU A 303 20.21 -8.48 -13.60
C LEU A 303 21.46 -9.22 -14.12
N PRO A 304 22.69 -8.68 -13.89
CA PRO A 304 23.93 -9.38 -14.18
C PRO A 304 24.11 -10.62 -13.30
N ARG A 305 25.06 -11.52 -13.65
CA ARG A 305 25.34 -12.70 -12.86
C ARG A 305 25.83 -12.34 -11.46
N GLY A 306 25.23 -12.96 -10.44
CA GLY A 306 25.61 -12.76 -9.04
C GLY A 306 24.65 -13.43 -8.07
N GLY A 307 25.10 -13.58 -6.83
CA GLY A 307 24.28 -13.93 -5.66
C GLY A 307 23.83 -12.71 -4.86
N ALA A 308 24.42 -11.56 -5.18
CA ALA A 308 24.02 -10.24 -4.66
C ALA A 308 24.41 -9.14 -5.65
N TRP A 309 23.78 -7.97 -5.53
CA TRP A 309 24.00 -6.84 -6.43
C TRP A 309 24.19 -5.53 -5.68
N LEU A 310 25.05 -4.65 -6.28
CA LEU A 310 25.07 -3.23 -5.97
C LEU A 310 24.42 -2.43 -7.11
N PHE A 311 23.55 -1.51 -6.74
CA PHE A 311 22.91 -0.54 -7.62
C PHE A 311 23.55 0.83 -7.36
N ALA A 312 24.37 1.30 -8.28
CA ALA A 312 25.05 2.59 -8.17
C ALA A 312 24.48 3.56 -9.22
N GLU A 313 23.66 4.52 -8.74
CA GLU A 313 23.10 5.56 -9.60
C GLU A 313 24.13 6.67 -9.78
N THR A 314 24.19 7.24 -10.99
CA THR A 314 25.03 8.39 -11.33
C THR A 314 24.21 9.49 -11.98
N GLY A 315 24.64 10.73 -11.84
CA GLY A 315 24.02 11.91 -12.42
C GLY A 315 24.92 12.66 -13.37
N GLY A 316 24.33 13.45 -14.24
CA GLY A 316 25.06 14.36 -15.14
C GLY A 316 24.17 15.45 -15.71
N ALA A 317 24.77 16.48 -16.30
CA ALA A 317 24.04 17.49 -17.05
C ALA A 317 23.47 16.92 -18.36
N THR A 318 24.06 15.84 -18.88
CA THR A 318 23.63 15.12 -20.09
C THR A 318 23.57 13.61 -19.86
N PRO A 319 22.77 12.87 -20.66
CA PRO A 319 22.76 11.40 -20.60
C PRO A 319 24.14 10.77 -20.85
N ALA A 320 24.95 11.38 -21.71
CA ALA A 320 26.29 10.92 -22.01
C ALA A 320 27.24 11.02 -20.79
N GLU A 321 27.14 12.10 -20.02
CA GLU A 321 27.92 12.30 -18.80
C GLU A 321 27.52 11.31 -17.72
N ALA A 322 26.22 11.16 -17.45
CA ALA A 322 25.70 10.20 -16.49
C ALA A 322 26.14 8.76 -16.83
N ARG A 323 26.02 8.38 -18.11
CA ARG A 323 26.49 7.09 -18.62
C ARG A 323 27.98 6.90 -18.42
N ALA A 324 28.81 7.89 -18.83
CA ALA A 324 30.26 7.81 -18.71
C ALA A 324 30.72 7.62 -17.25
N GLN A 325 29.99 8.22 -16.30
CA GLN A 325 30.24 8.04 -14.88
C GLN A 325 29.87 6.61 -14.42
N ALA A 326 28.71 6.10 -14.80
CA ALA A 326 28.29 4.72 -14.51
C ALA A 326 29.28 3.69 -15.10
N GLU A 327 29.77 3.92 -16.32
CA GLU A 327 30.81 3.09 -16.96
C GLU A 327 32.17 3.17 -16.25
N ARG A 328 32.52 4.29 -15.61
CA ARG A 328 33.73 4.38 -14.77
C ARG A 328 33.58 3.53 -13.51
N ILE A 329 32.40 3.57 -12.87
CA ILE A 329 32.10 2.70 -11.72
C ILE A 329 32.22 1.24 -12.14
N LEU A 330 31.57 0.83 -13.24
CA LEU A 330 31.61 -0.54 -13.72
C LEU A 330 33.05 -1.03 -14.02
N ARG A 331 33.89 -0.19 -14.63
CA ARG A 331 35.30 -0.55 -14.92
C ARG A 331 36.18 -0.63 -13.67
N GLY A 332 35.88 0.18 -12.64
CA GLY A 332 36.64 0.20 -11.39
C GLY A 332 36.17 -0.81 -10.34
N ALA A 333 35.00 -1.41 -10.54
CA ALA A 333 34.43 -2.40 -9.63
C ALA A 333 35.03 -3.78 -9.85
N ASP A 334 35.37 -4.48 -8.77
CA ASP A 334 35.75 -5.91 -8.78
C ASP A 334 34.48 -6.78 -8.71
N ALA A 335 33.66 -6.69 -9.75
CA ALA A 335 32.40 -7.40 -9.88
C ALA A 335 32.51 -8.63 -10.77
N LEU A 336 31.72 -9.67 -10.49
CA LEU A 336 31.65 -10.88 -11.33
C LEU A 336 31.07 -10.61 -12.72
N ASP A 337 30.14 -9.63 -12.78
CA ASP A 337 29.44 -9.20 -13.97
C ASP A 337 28.80 -7.84 -13.72
N GLY A 338 28.44 -7.10 -14.76
CA GLY A 338 27.80 -5.80 -14.55
C GLY A 338 27.22 -5.20 -15.82
N THR A 339 26.27 -4.30 -15.65
CA THR A 339 25.60 -3.60 -16.75
C THR A 339 25.36 -2.13 -16.42
N VAL A 340 25.26 -1.29 -17.45
CA VAL A 340 24.87 0.12 -17.33
C VAL A 340 23.53 0.34 -18.03
N VAL A 341 22.54 0.83 -17.31
CA VAL A 341 21.20 1.10 -17.79
C VAL A 341 20.98 2.62 -17.88
N THR A 342 20.74 3.12 -19.09
CA THR A 342 20.49 4.54 -19.36
C THR A 342 19.04 4.83 -19.71
N ASP A 343 18.29 3.81 -20.14
CA ASP A 343 16.88 3.91 -20.44
C ASP A 343 16.07 4.16 -19.15
N PRO A 344 15.25 5.25 -19.09
CA PRO A 344 14.49 5.57 -17.88
C PRO A 344 13.47 4.49 -17.46
N ALA A 345 12.92 3.74 -18.41
CA ALA A 345 11.96 2.68 -18.11
C ALA A 345 12.68 1.47 -17.46
N GLY A 346 13.84 1.09 -17.99
CA GLY A 346 14.70 0.06 -17.42
C GLY A 346 15.21 0.43 -16.02
N GLN A 347 15.66 1.68 -15.82
CA GLN A 347 16.05 2.17 -14.50
C GLN A 347 14.90 2.06 -13.49
N ARG A 348 13.70 2.53 -13.84
CA ARG A 348 12.51 2.42 -12.97
C ARG A 348 12.14 0.96 -12.67
N ALA A 349 12.28 0.06 -13.64
CA ALA A 349 11.99 -1.36 -13.43
C ALA A 349 12.94 -1.99 -12.40
N LEU A 350 14.24 -1.69 -12.48
CA LEU A 350 15.26 -2.16 -11.55
C LEU A 350 15.10 -1.53 -10.16
N TRP A 351 14.87 -0.22 -10.08
CA TRP A 351 14.60 0.48 -8.83
C TRP A 351 13.37 -0.06 -8.11
N ARG A 352 12.31 -0.44 -8.84
CA ARG A 352 11.11 -1.03 -8.25
C ARG A 352 11.41 -2.32 -7.49
N ILE A 353 12.34 -3.16 -7.98
CA ILE A 353 12.77 -4.37 -7.27
C ILE A 353 13.32 -3.99 -5.89
N ARG A 354 14.17 -2.96 -5.84
CA ARG A 354 14.79 -2.48 -4.59
C ARG A 354 13.77 -1.82 -3.65
N GLU A 355 12.88 -0.99 -4.17
CA GLU A 355 11.84 -0.30 -3.38
C GLU A 355 10.82 -1.26 -2.78
N ASP A 356 10.44 -2.29 -3.52
CA ASP A 356 9.48 -3.30 -3.08
C ASP A 356 10.11 -4.34 -2.12
N ALA A 357 11.44 -4.34 -1.95
CA ALA A 357 12.15 -5.26 -1.04
C ALA A 357 11.61 -5.20 0.40
N ALA A 358 11.29 -4.01 0.92
CA ALA A 358 10.70 -3.83 2.26
C ALA A 358 9.37 -4.58 2.44
N GLY A 359 8.59 -4.76 1.37
CA GLY A 359 7.37 -5.56 1.35
C GLY A 359 7.66 -7.04 1.10
N THR A 360 8.51 -7.33 0.12
CA THR A 360 8.88 -8.71 -0.26
C THR A 360 9.53 -9.44 0.91
N ALA A 361 10.40 -8.76 1.66
CA ALA A 361 11.08 -9.31 2.83
C ALA A 361 10.15 -9.69 4.00
N THR A 362 8.87 -9.29 3.98
CA THR A 362 7.90 -9.68 5.04
C THR A 362 7.47 -11.13 4.98
N ARG A 363 7.91 -11.86 3.96
CA ARG A 363 7.69 -13.30 3.81
C ARG A 363 8.98 -13.97 3.35
N MET A 364 9.35 -15.04 4.04
CA MET A 364 10.42 -15.94 3.59
C MET A 364 9.99 -16.66 2.30
N PRO A 365 10.92 -17.25 1.55
CA PRO A 365 10.58 -18.00 0.32
C PRO A 365 9.57 -19.13 0.53
N ASP A 366 9.54 -19.73 1.72
CA ASP A 366 8.58 -20.77 2.12
C ASP A 366 7.22 -20.22 2.62
N GLY A 367 7.03 -18.90 2.60
CA GLY A 367 5.81 -18.24 3.06
C GLY A 367 5.78 -17.87 4.55
N THR A 368 6.79 -18.26 5.34
CA THR A 368 6.91 -17.89 6.76
C THR A 368 6.92 -16.37 6.93
N GLU A 369 6.24 -15.87 7.95
CA GLU A 369 6.18 -14.44 8.26
C GLU A 369 7.53 -13.92 8.75
N ALA A 370 7.91 -12.73 8.29
CA ALA A 370 9.10 -12.03 8.76
C ALA A 370 8.76 -10.60 9.18
N TRP A 371 9.32 -10.19 10.29
CA TRP A 371 8.91 -8.99 11.01
C TRP A 371 10.06 -8.00 11.16
N PRO A 372 9.77 -6.68 11.28
CA PRO A 372 10.75 -5.73 11.75
C PRO A 372 11.08 -6.01 13.22
N GLY A 373 12.10 -5.42 13.70
CA GLY A 373 12.50 -5.51 15.11
C GLY A 373 13.96 -5.15 15.22
N TRP A 374 14.72 -5.66 14.30
CA TRP A 374 16.11 -5.29 14.14
C TRP A 374 16.45 -4.99 12.68
N GLU A 375 15.76 -4.14 12.05
CA GLU A 375 16.19 -3.58 10.76
C GLU A 375 16.78 -2.20 10.99
N ASP A 376 17.79 -1.78 10.17
CA ASP A 376 18.26 -0.41 10.14
C ASP A 376 19.51 -0.09 10.98
N CYS A 377 20.27 -1.07 11.40
CA CYS A 377 21.58 -0.76 11.97
C CYS A 377 22.55 -0.26 10.89
N ALA A 378 23.48 0.59 11.32
CA ALA A 378 24.57 1.10 10.47
C ALA A 378 25.91 0.84 11.13
N VAL A 379 26.89 0.41 10.34
CA VAL A 379 28.30 0.26 10.74
C VAL A 379 29.18 1.07 9.80
N PRO A 380 30.44 1.41 10.15
CA PRO A 380 31.33 2.04 9.18
C PRO A 380 31.35 1.27 7.87
N PRO A 381 31.22 1.88 6.68
CA PRO A 381 31.10 1.18 5.42
C PRO A 381 32.16 0.12 5.18
N GLY A 382 33.42 0.37 5.58
CA GLY A 382 34.52 -0.60 5.50
C GLY A 382 34.42 -1.80 6.46
N ARG A 383 33.42 -1.79 7.38
CA ARG A 383 33.15 -2.88 8.32
C ARG A 383 31.90 -3.69 7.94
N LEU A 384 31.16 -3.25 6.91
CA LEU A 384 29.86 -3.85 6.58
C LEU A 384 29.98 -5.32 6.18
N GLY A 385 30.96 -5.70 5.36
CA GLY A 385 31.15 -7.10 4.94
C GLY A 385 31.45 -8.03 6.13
N PRO A 386 32.47 -7.75 6.98
CA PRO A 386 32.67 -8.50 8.23
C PRO A 386 31.44 -8.56 9.12
N TYR A 387 30.74 -7.43 9.32
CA TYR A 387 29.51 -7.38 10.09
C TYR A 387 28.42 -8.32 9.53
N LEU A 388 28.21 -8.36 8.23
CA LEU A 388 27.20 -9.23 7.61
C LEU A 388 27.52 -10.73 7.82
N ARG A 389 28.80 -11.12 7.83
CA ARG A 389 29.20 -12.50 8.16
C ARG A 389 28.87 -12.86 9.61
N ASP A 390 29.22 -11.97 10.55
CA ASP A 390 28.95 -12.20 11.97
C ASP A 390 27.45 -12.17 12.25
N PHE A 391 26.70 -11.27 11.58
CA PHE A 391 25.24 -11.20 11.64
C PHE A 391 24.57 -12.52 11.16
N ARG A 392 25.05 -13.09 10.04
CA ARG A 392 24.55 -14.38 9.56
C ARG A 392 24.86 -15.52 10.53
N ALA A 393 26.02 -15.49 11.17
CA ALA A 393 26.38 -16.47 12.21
C ALA A 393 25.44 -16.36 13.41
N LEU A 394 25.16 -15.15 13.89
CA LEU A 394 24.23 -14.92 14.99
C LEU A 394 22.79 -15.36 14.66
N LEU A 395 22.31 -15.08 13.44
CA LEU A 395 21.00 -15.59 12.98
C LEU A 395 20.94 -17.12 13.06
N ALA A 396 21.99 -17.79 12.57
CA ALA A 396 22.07 -19.24 12.58
C ALA A 396 22.11 -19.83 13.97
N GLU A 397 22.82 -19.19 14.91
CA GLU A 397 22.89 -19.59 16.32
C GLU A 397 21.53 -19.57 17.00
N HIS A 398 20.71 -18.54 16.71
CA HIS A 398 19.35 -18.43 17.19
C HIS A 398 18.32 -19.23 16.40
N GLY A 399 18.73 -19.91 15.30
CA GLY A 399 17.81 -20.61 14.41
C GLY A 399 16.80 -19.65 13.72
N LEU A 400 17.24 -18.43 13.43
CA LEU A 400 16.47 -17.39 12.76
C LEU A 400 16.97 -17.20 11.33
N ARG A 401 16.08 -16.66 10.47
CA ARG A 401 16.36 -16.35 9.07
C ARG A 401 16.01 -14.91 8.77
N GLY A 402 16.78 -14.30 7.89
CA GLY A 402 16.52 -12.93 7.42
C GLY A 402 17.45 -12.61 6.25
N THR A 403 16.99 -11.77 5.32
CA THR A 403 17.78 -11.40 4.14
C THR A 403 18.10 -9.92 4.17
N PRO A 404 19.41 -9.54 4.28
CA PRO A 404 19.85 -8.17 4.29
C PRO A 404 19.71 -7.49 2.91
N TYR A 405 19.33 -6.23 2.93
CA TYR A 405 19.37 -5.31 1.81
C TYR A 405 19.57 -3.90 2.38
N GLY A 406 19.92 -2.91 1.57
CA GLY A 406 19.97 -1.55 2.10
C GLY A 406 21.04 -0.66 1.48
N HIS A 407 21.45 0.33 2.24
CA HIS A 407 22.30 1.42 1.83
C HIS A 407 23.78 1.07 2.09
N PHE A 408 24.33 0.16 1.27
CA PHE A 408 25.66 -0.39 1.49
C PHE A 408 26.76 0.67 1.41
N GLY A 409 26.54 1.75 0.61
CA GLY A 409 27.46 2.88 0.55
C GLY A 409 27.62 3.64 1.89
N ASP A 410 26.58 3.66 2.70
CA ASP A 410 26.57 4.28 4.03
C ASP A 410 26.78 3.27 5.17
N GLY A 411 26.91 1.98 4.84
CA GLY A 411 27.06 0.92 5.82
C GLY A 411 25.77 0.57 6.57
N CYS A 412 24.60 0.97 6.05
CA CYS A 412 23.31 0.73 6.69
C CYS A 412 22.55 -0.41 6.00
N ILE A 413 21.96 -1.32 6.76
CA ILE A 413 21.20 -2.44 6.26
C ILE A 413 19.78 -2.49 6.83
N HIS A 414 18.90 -3.08 6.03
CA HIS A 414 17.56 -3.49 6.43
C HIS A 414 17.45 -5.00 6.41
N VAL A 415 16.70 -5.56 7.34
CA VAL A 415 16.40 -6.99 7.38
C VAL A 415 15.06 -7.24 8.05
N ARG A 416 14.27 -8.15 7.48
CA ARG A 416 13.11 -8.74 8.15
C ARG A 416 13.50 -10.13 8.60
N ILE A 417 13.14 -10.47 9.84
CA ILE A 417 13.54 -11.72 10.47
C ILE A 417 12.28 -12.51 10.84
N ASP A 418 12.34 -13.84 10.72
CA ASP A 418 11.23 -14.75 10.98
C ASP A 418 10.97 -15.00 12.46
N PHE A 419 10.87 -13.90 13.23
CA PHE A 419 10.54 -13.95 14.64
C PHE A 419 9.15 -14.57 14.90
N ASP A 420 9.08 -15.50 15.83
CA ASP A 420 7.81 -15.94 16.41
C ASP A 420 7.37 -14.96 17.51
N LEU A 421 6.60 -13.94 17.13
CA LEU A 421 6.06 -12.96 18.09
C LEU A 421 4.67 -13.32 18.61
N LEU A 422 4.15 -14.51 18.26
CA LEU A 422 2.87 -15.03 18.73
C LEU A 422 2.99 -15.87 20.00
N SER A 423 4.16 -16.41 20.30
CA SER A 423 4.38 -17.27 21.47
C SER A 423 5.35 -16.65 22.48
N PRO A 424 5.15 -16.89 23.79
CA PRO A 424 6.08 -16.40 24.82
C PRO A 424 7.53 -16.86 24.64
N PRO A 425 7.83 -18.13 24.26
CA PRO A 425 9.20 -18.55 23.96
C PRO A 425 9.82 -17.80 22.77
N GLY A 426 9.01 -17.50 21.74
CA GLY A 426 9.45 -16.73 20.58
C GLY A 426 9.76 -15.28 20.93
N VAL A 427 8.93 -14.63 21.75
CA VAL A 427 9.18 -13.28 22.27
C VAL A 427 10.46 -13.24 23.12
N ALA A 428 10.66 -14.23 23.98
CA ALA A 428 11.90 -14.34 24.75
C ALA A 428 13.15 -14.52 23.87
N ARG A 429 13.04 -15.26 22.75
CA ARG A 429 14.10 -15.39 21.74
C ARG A 429 14.35 -14.06 21.03
N PHE A 430 13.27 -13.37 20.61
CA PHE A 430 13.36 -12.04 20.00
C PHE A 430 14.14 -11.08 20.89
N ARG A 431 13.85 -11.03 22.20
CA ARG A 431 14.57 -10.19 23.15
C ARG A 431 16.07 -10.53 23.20
N ARG A 432 16.42 -11.81 23.48
CA ARG A 432 17.83 -12.23 23.56
C ARG A 432 18.60 -11.90 22.29
N PHE A 433 18.03 -12.25 21.14
CA PHE A 433 18.63 -11.95 19.84
C PHE A 433 18.87 -10.44 19.66
N SER A 434 17.89 -9.60 20.02
CA SER A 434 18.02 -8.13 19.90
C SER A 434 19.12 -7.58 20.81
N GLU A 435 19.27 -8.11 22.02
CA GLU A 435 20.32 -7.72 22.96
C GLU A 435 21.71 -8.10 22.44
N GLU A 436 21.90 -9.33 21.96
CA GLU A 436 23.17 -9.81 21.44
C GLU A 436 23.54 -9.11 20.11
N LEU A 437 22.54 -8.83 19.26
CA LEU A 437 22.78 -8.10 18.04
C LEU A 437 23.16 -6.63 18.28
N ALA A 438 22.61 -5.99 19.33
CA ALA A 438 23.05 -4.66 19.75
C ALA A 438 24.54 -4.66 20.11
N ASP A 439 24.98 -5.65 20.89
CA ASP A 439 26.39 -5.80 21.25
C ASP A 439 27.28 -6.02 20.00
N LEU A 440 26.80 -6.82 19.04
CA LEU A 440 27.50 -7.05 17.78
C LEU A 440 27.66 -5.77 16.95
N VAL A 441 26.59 -4.99 16.78
CA VAL A 441 26.63 -3.70 16.06
C VAL A 441 27.63 -2.75 16.71
N VAL A 442 27.61 -2.65 18.04
CA VAL A 442 28.51 -1.78 18.80
C VAL A 442 29.97 -2.24 18.67
N ALA A 443 30.24 -3.58 18.70
CA ALA A 443 31.57 -4.14 18.49
C ALA A 443 32.16 -3.80 17.11
N HIS A 444 31.30 -3.62 16.10
CA HIS A 444 31.70 -3.14 14.78
C HIS A 444 31.79 -1.61 14.68
N GLY A 445 31.60 -0.87 15.78
CA GLY A 445 31.63 0.60 15.84
C GLY A 445 30.38 1.24 15.25
N GLY A 446 29.24 0.53 15.27
CA GLY A 446 28.02 0.93 14.62
C GLY A 446 27.03 1.73 15.47
N SER A 447 25.91 2.08 14.84
CA SER A 447 24.71 2.68 15.41
C SER A 447 23.54 1.70 15.35
N LEU A 448 22.73 1.64 16.41
CA LEU A 448 21.55 0.77 16.47
C LEU A 448 20.48 1.15 15.45
N SER A 449 20.44 2.42 15.04
CA SER A 449 19.61 2.92 13.95
C SER A 449 20.40 3.79 12.99
N GLY A 450 20.25 3.56 11.69
CA GLY A 450 20.79 4.35 10.60
C GLY A 450 19.82 5.37 10.01
N GLU A 451 18.49 5.12 10.08
CA GLU A 451 17.47 6.06 9.55
C GLU A 451 16.08 5.97 10.18
N HIS A 452 15.69 4.82 10.76
CA HIS A 452 14.31 4.61 11.20
C HIS A 452 14.00 5.18 12.57
N GLY A 453 15.01 5.52 13.36
CA GLY A 453 14.92 5.91 14.77
C GLY A 453 14.94 4.71 15.72
N ASP A 454 15.06 4.98 17.00
CA ASP A 454 15.12 3.95 18.03
C ASP A 454 13.71 3.48 18.45
N GLY A 455 12.79 4.43 18.59
CA GLY A 455 11.43 4.17 19.03
C GLY A 455 11.35 3.39 20.33
N GLN A 456 10.41 2.45 20.40
CA GLN A 456 10.38 1.43 21.46
C GLN A 456 11.30 0.25 21.12
N ALA A 457 11.55 0.02 19.83
CA ALA A 457 12.26 -1.18 19.36
C ALA A 457 13.71 -1.25 19.80
N ARG A 458 14.40 -0.09 19.99
CA ARG A 458 15.85 -0.03 20.22
C ARG A 458 16.25 0.84 21.39
N ALA A 459 15.39 1.79 21.84
CA ALA A 459 15.77 2.77 22.84
C ALA A 459 16.20 2.16 24.19
N GLU A 460 15.62 1.02 24.59
CA GLU A 460 16.04 0.26 25.78
C GLU A 460 17.51 -0.22 25.68
N LEU A 461 18.03 -0.37 24.45
CA LEU A 461 19.39 -0.88 24.19
C LEU A 461 20.44 0.23 24.04
N LEU A 462 20.04 1.51 24.08
CA LEU A 462 20.97 2.65 23.96
C LEU A 462 22.12 2.65 24.99
N PRO A 463 21.96 2.15 26.23
CA PRO A 463 23.09 2.03 27.17
C PRO A 463 24.23 1.14 26.66
N ARG A 464 23.94 0.14 25.78
CA ARG A 464 24.98 -0.70 25.16
C ARG A 464 25.84 0.08 24.16
N MET A 465 25.25 1.09 23.49
CA MET A 465 25.94 1.91 22.50
C MET A 465 26.64 3.13 23.14
N TYR A 466 25.97 3.80 24.05
CA TYR A 466 26.40 5.11 24.58
C TYR A 466 26.90 5.08 26.01
N GLY A 467 26.69 3.99 26.75
CA GLY A 467 26.90 3.92 28.18
C GLY A 467 25.86 4.71 28.98
N ASP A 468 25.82 4.44 30.28
CA ASP A 468 24.81 5.03 31.19
C ASP A 468 24.96 6.55 31.33
N GLU A 469 26.17 7.10 31.24
CA GLU A 469 26.43 8.55 31.37
C GLU A 469 25.73 9.35 30.27
N LEU A 470 25.92 8.98 28.99
CA LEU A 470 25.28 9.70 27.87
C LEU A 470 23.77 9.48 27.86
N VAL A 471 23.29 8.29 28.20
CA VAL A 471 21.83 8.01 28.29
C VAL A 471 21.19 8.85 29.40
N ALA A 472 21.88 9.06 30.52
CA ALA A 472 21.43 10.00 31.55
C ALA A 472 21.38 11.45 31.02
N LEU A 473 22.31 11.87 30.16
CA LEU A 473 22.25 13.19 29.50
C LEU A 473 21.07 13.29 28.53
N PHE A 474 20.70 12.21 27.83
CA PHE A 474 19.48 12.19 27.01
C PHE A 474 18.23 12.44 27.87
N ALA A 475 18.14 11.79 29.03
CA ALA A 475 17.01 12.01 29.92
C ALA A 475 16.97 13.47 30.44
N ARG A 476 18.13 14.06 30.82
CA ARG A 476 18.21 15.48 31.23
C ARG A 476 17.88 16.44 30.11
N PHE A 477 18.30 16.14 28.88
CA PHE A 477 17.96 16.95 27.71
C PHE A 477 16.43 16.92 27.46
N LYS A 478 15.81 15.76 27.54
CA LYS A 478 14.34 15.60 27.48
C LYS A 478 13.65 16.45 28.57
N ASP A 479 14.14 16.43 29.82
CA ASP A 479 13.56 17.18 30.95
C ASP A 479 13.67 18.71 30.78
N ILE A 480 14.68 19.21 30.07
CA ILE A 480 14.80 20.65 29.72
C ILE A 480 13.70 21.03 28.71
N TRP A 481 13.37 20.15 27.76
CA TRP A 481 12.36 20.41 26.73
C TRP A 481 10.93 20.19 27.23
N ASP A 482 10.72 19.13 27.99
CA ASP A 482 9.44 18.65 28.42
C ASP A 482 9.50 18.20 29.90
N PRO A 483 9.51 19.17 30.83
CA PRO A 483 9.62 18.87 32.27
C PRO A 483 8.42 18.10 32.82
N ASP A 484 7.26 18.22 32.20
CA ASP A 484 6.04 17.50 32.57
C ASP A 484 6.00 16.06 32.01
N GLY A 485 6.91 15.70 31.09
CA GLY A 485 6.98 14.38 30.48
C GLY A 485 5.77 14.01 29.61
N GLY A 486 5.11 15.02 29.00
CA GLY A 486 3.88 14.83 28.22
C GLY A 486 4.10 14.51 26.76
N MET A 487 5.27 14.78 26.20
CA MET A 487 5.55 14.53 24.80
C MET A 487 6.05 13.10 24.58
N ASN A 488 5.27 12.28 23.88
CA ASN A 488 5.57 10.93 23.44
C ASN A 488 6.33 10.07 24.49
N PRO A 489 5.77 9.84 25.68
CA PRO A 489 6.46 9.13 26.74
C PRO A 489 6.74 7.66 26.39
N GLY A 490 7.83 7.12 26.92
CA GLY A 490 8.25 5.74 26.67
C GLY A 490 9.03 5.55 25.36
N ILE A 491 9.47 6.66 24.74
CA ILE A 491 10.26 6.69 23.51
C ILE A 491 11.57 7.44 23.80
N LEU A 492 12.71 6.99 23.25
CA LEU A 492 14.07 7.50 23.43
C LEU A 492 14.52 7.62 24.89
N ALA A 493 14.03 8.60 25.62
CA ALA A 493 14.35 8.79 27.03
C ALA A 493 13.34 8.02 27.90
N ARG A 494 13.83 7.20 28.83
CA ARG A 494 13.01 6.34 29.70
C ARG A 494 12.07 5.46 28.88
N PRO A 495 12.61 4.65 27.97
CA PRO A 495 11.81 3.88 27.01
C PRO A 495 11.00 2.77 27.69
N ALA A 496 9.89 2.39 27.06
CA ALA A 496 9.23 1.13 27.35
C ALA A 496 10.10 -0.06 26.88
N ARG A 497 9.89 -1.22 27.45
CA ARG A 497 10.65 -2.43 27.10
C ARG A 497 10.39 -2.83 25.64
N LEU A 498 11.40 -3.36 24.98
CA LEU A 498 11.33 -3.78 23.55
C LEU A 498 10.37 -4.97 23.31
N ASP A 499 10.07 -5.75 24.34
CA ASP A 499 9.20 -6.92 24.31
C ASP A 499 7.78 -6.66 24.87
N GLU A 500 7.45 -5.40 25.21
CA GLU A 500 6.11 -4.98 25.67
C GLU A 500 5.30 -4.37 24.54
N ASN A 501 3.98 -4.31 24.72
CA ASN A 501 3.04 -3.70 23.77
C ASN A 501 3.07 -4.32 22.36
N LEU A 502 3.42 -5.58 22.22
CA LEU A 502 3.45 -6.25 20.94
C LEU A 502 2.02 -6.45 20.40
N ARG A 503 1.78 -6.04 19.15
CA ARG A 503 0.46 -6.12 18.51
C ARG A 503 -0.09 -7.54 18.34
N PHE A 504 0.75 -8.54 18.56
CA PHE A 504 0.42 -9.96 18.41
C PHE A 504 -0.27 -10.56 19.65
N GLU A 505 -0.13 -9.94 20.81
CA GLU A 505 -0.68 -10.45 22.09
C GLU A 505 -2.19 -10.50 22.09
N VAL A 506 -2.82 -9.55 21.40
CA VAL A 506 -4.28 -9.37 21.34
C VAL A 506 -4.97 -10.19 20.25
N LEU A 507 -4.23 -10.91 19.41
CA LEU A 507 -4.79 -11.68 18.31
C LEU A 507 -5.34 -13.02 18.77
N PRO A 508 -6.33 -13.58 18.06
CA PRO A 508 -6.86 -14.92 18.34
C PRO A 508 -5.74 -15.97 18.34
N LYS A 509 -5.75 -16.84 19.34
CA LYS A 509 -4.77 -17.95 19.46
C LYS A 509 -5.17 -19.18 18.63
N ARG A 510 -6.35 -19.18 18.03
CA ARG A 510 -6.87 -20.24 17.14
C ARG A 510 -7.32 -19.61 15.82
N PRO A 511 -7.23 -20.35 14.71
CA PRO A 511 -7.75 -19.86 13.42
C PRO A 511 -9.22 -19.48 13.53
N VAL A 512 -9.58 -18.37 12.89
CA VAL A 512 -10.96 -17.87 12.85
C VAL A 512 -11.76 -18.66 11.81
N ASP A 513 -12.97 -19.10 12.17
CA ASP A 513 -13.88 -19.82 11.23
C ASP A 513 -14.35 -18.91 10.11
N VAL A 514 -14.00 -19.26 8.86
CA VAL A 514 -14.21 -18.45 7.65
C VAL A 514 -14.58 -19.33 6.44
N GLU A 515 -15.15 -18.71 5.40
CA GLU A 515 -15.58 -19.40 4.19
C GLU A 515 -14.47 -19.51 3.12
N PHE A 516 -13.57 -18.52 3.03
CA PHE A 516 -12.41 -18.56 2.12
C PHE A 516 -11.27 -19.38 2.70
N GLY A 517 -10.53 -20.05 1.83
CA GLY A 517 -9.45 -20.96 2.24
C GLY A 517 -8.16 -20.31 2.68
N TYR A 518 -7.91 -19.02 2.34
CA TYR A 518 -6.66 -18.29 2.64
C TYR A 518 -5.38 -19.13 2.48
N PRO A 519 -5.12 -19.71 1.29
CA PRO A 519 -4.06 -20.71 1.11
C PRO A 519 -2.65 -20.17 1.39
N HIS A 520 -2.46 -18.86 1.22
CA HIS A 520 -1.18 -18.19 1.46
C HIS A 520 -0.96 -17.76 2.92
N ASP A 521 -1.93 -18.03 3.80
CA ASP A 521 -1.93 -17.64 5.21
C ASP A 521 -2.24 -18.82 6.12
N GLY A 522 -1.98 -20.04 5.64
CA GLY A 522 -2.22 -21.26 6.41
C GLY A 522 -3.69 -21.52 6.78
N GLY A 523 -4.64 -20.95 6.04
CA GLY A 523 -6.06 -21.05 6.32
C GLY A 523 -6.55 -20.11 7.43
N ASP A 524 -5.71 -19.18 7.91
CA ASP A 524 -6.04 -18.30 9.02
C ASP A 524 -6.34 -16.86 8.56
N PHE A 525 -7.56 -16.41 8.83
CA PHE A 525 -7.98 -15.04 8.53
C PHE A 525 -7.19 -13.98 9.33
N SER A 526 -6.79 -14.30 10.56
CA SER A 526 -5.95 -13.42 11.38
C SER A 526 -4.57 -13.23 10.72
N ALA A 527 -3.98 -14.30 10.16
CA ALA A 527 -2.74 -14.24 9.39
C ALA A 527 -2.90 -13.39 8.11
N ALA A 528 -4.02 -13.54 7.42
CA ALA A 528 -4.34 -12.74 6.24
C ALA A 528 -4.44 -11.25 6.57
N VAL A 529 -5.14 -10.87 7.64
CA VAL A 529 -5.30 -9.49 8.07
C VAL A 529 -3.96 -8.87 8.49
N ARG A 530 -3.10 -9.61 9.23
CA ARG A 530 -1.79 -9.10 9.69
C ARG A 530 -0.72 -9.02 8.59
N ARG A 531 -1.00 -9.46 7.33
CA ARG A 531 -0.16 -9.13 6.18
C ARG A 531 0.09 -7.63 6.08
N CYS A 532 -0.88 -6.81 6.48
CA CYS A 532 -0.68 -5.37 6.51
C CYS A 532 0.32 -4.97 7.60
N VAL A 533 1.56 -4.73 7.19
CA VAL A 533 2.64 -4.23 8.06
C VAL A 533 2.77 -2.70 8.06
N GLY A 534 1.77 -1.98 7.56
CA GLY A 534 1.76 -0.52 7.63
C GLY A 534 2.60 0.22 6.59
N VAL A 535 3.14 -0.44 5.55
CA VAL A 535 3.94 0.19 4.46
C VAL A 535 3.25 1.42 3.84
N ALA A 536 1.91 1.47 3.90
CA ALA A 536 1.09 2.61 3.51
C ALA A 536 1.14 3.01 2.01
N LYS A 537 1.63 2.16 1.11
CA LYS A 537 1.61 2.43 -0.35
C LYS A 537 0.17 2.69 -0.87
N CYS A 538 -0.85 2.25 -0.14
CA CYS A 538 -2.27 2.55 -0.39
C CYS A 538 -2.69 4.00 -0.06
N ARG A 539 -1.79 4.86 0.41
CA ARG A 539 -2.02 6.28 0.72
C ARG A 539 -1.33 7.24 -0.25
N THR A 540 -0.80 6.75 -1.35
CA THR A 540 -0.23 7.61 -2.38
C THR A 540 -1.32 8.47 -3.02
N ALA A 541 -1.01 9.73 -3.31
CA ALA A 541 -1.94 10.65 -3.97
C ALA A 541 -2.22 10.24 -5.42
N GLU A 542 -1.20 9.70 -6.10
CA GLU A 542 -1.30 9.22 -7.48
C GLU A 542 -0.94 7.74 -7.57
N PRO A 543 -1.63 6.96 -8.42
CA PRO A 543 -1.20 5.61 -8.70
C PRO A 543 0.11 5.62 -9.49
N ALA A 544 1.06 4.79 -9.11
CA ALA A 544 2.29 4.62 -9.88
C ALA A 544 1.98 3.98 -11.25
N GLY A 545 2.01 4.73 -12.31
CA GLY A 545 1.76 4.26 -13.68
C GLY A 545 0.35 3.69 -13.87
N THR A 546 0.23 2.39 -14.20
CA THR A 546 -1.04 1.70 -14.40
C THR A 546 -1.67 1.16 -13.10
N GLY A 547 -1.14 1.48 -11.93
CA GLY A 547 -1.62 1.01 -10.61
C GLY A 547 -3.08 1.37 -10.32
N VAL A 548 -3.71 0.58 -9.47
CA VAL A 548 -5.15 0.69 -9.14
C VAL A 548 -5.40 1.01 -7.67
N MET A 549 -4.54 0.52 -6.76
CA MET A 549 -4.72 0.64 -5.31
C MET A 549 -4.60 2.09 -4.84
N CYS A 550 -5.37 2.66 -4.06
CA CYS A 550 -6.65 2.38 -3.39
C CYS A 550 -7.61 3.51 -3.78
N PRO A 551 -8.50 3.35 -4.76
CA PRO A 551 -9.26 4.48 -5.35
C PRO A 551 -10.14 5.19 -4.31
N SER A 552 -10.73 4.47 -3.36
CA SER A 552 -11.56 5.09 -2.33
C SER A 552 -10.77 6.00 -1.39
N PHE A 553 -9.51 5.69 -1.08
CA PHE A 553 -8.66 6.59 -0.30
C PHE A 553 -8.37 7.88 -1.09
N ARG A 554 -8.01 7.77 -2.37
CA ARG A 554 -7.74 8.94 -3.21
C ARG A 554 -8.97 9.84 -3.38
N ALA A 555 -10.16 9.22 -3.49
CA ALA A 555 -11.42 9.96 -3.59
C ALA A 555 -11.82 10.68 -2.29
N THR A 556 -11.46 10.17 -1.11
CA THR A 556 -11.96 10.70 0.18
C THR A 556 -10.90 11.34 1.04
N GLY A 557 -9.63 10.99 0.88
CA GLY A 557 -8.53 11.38 1.77
C GLY A 557 -8.56 10.74 3.17
N GLU A 558 -9.54 9.86 3.44
CA GLU A 558 -9.77 9.28 4.77
C GLU A 558 -9.01 7.98 4.97
N GLU A 559 -8.26 7.88 6.09
CA GLU A 559 -7.50 6.67 6.44
C GLU A 559 -8.39 5.42 6.50
N ALA A 560 -9.61 5.53 7.01
CA ALA A 560 -10.58 4.42 7.09
C ALA A 560 -10.86 3.78 5.73
N HIS A 561 -10.70 4.51 4.64
CA HIS A 561 -10.95 4.06 3.28
C HIS A 561 -9.68 3.57 2.56
N SER A 562 -8.54 3.56 3.24
CA SER A 562 -7.30 2.94 2.74
C SER A 562 -7.27 1.44 3.01
N THR A 563 -6.45 0.69 2.25
CA THR A 563 -6.17 -0.73 2.53
C THR A 563 -5.62 -0.91 3.94
N ARG A 564 -4.70 -0.03 4.37
CA ARG A 564 -4.09 -0.03 5.71
C ARG A 564 -5.14 0.21 6.80
N GLY A 565 -5.98 1.22 6.63
CA GLY A 565 -7.02 1.57 7.60
C GLY A 565 -8.00 0.42 7.81
N ARG A 566 -8.49 -0.18 6.71
CA ARG A 566 -9.37 -1.35 6.77
C ARG A 566 -8.74 -2.55 7.44
N ALA A 567 -7.47 -2.84 7.13
CA ALA A 567 -6.74 -3.93 7.79
C ALA A 567 -6.56 -3.68 9.29
N ARG A 568 -6.31 -2.43 9.72
CA ARG A 568 -6.24 -2.06 11.14
C ARG A 568 -7.57 -2.24 11.87
N LEU A 569 -8.66 -1.79 11.26
CA LEU A 569 -10.00 -1.98 11.83
C LEU A 569 -10.36 -3.46 11.98
N LEU A 570 -10.01 -4.28 10.98
CA LEU A 570 -10.17 -5.74 11.06
C LEU A 570 -9.28 -6.36 12.15
N HIS A 571 -8.04 -5.89 12.29
CA HIS A 571 -7.14 -6.32 13.37
C HIS A 571 -7.75 -6.02 14.76
N GLU A 572 -8.21 -4.79 14.97
CA GLU A 572 -8.84 -4.39 16.24
C GLU A 572 -10.15 -5.13 16.51
N MET A 573 -10.91 -5.47 15.47
CA MET A 573 -12.10 -6.32 15.57
C MET A 573 -11.74 -7.73 16.05
N LEU A 574 -10.69 -8.33 15.48
CA LEU A 574 -10.24 -9.66 15.88
C LEU A 574 -9.65 -9.67 17.29
N ALA A 575 -9.00 -8.60 17.72
CA ALA A 575 -8.51 -8.41 19.07
C ALA A 575 -9.66 -8.33 20.10
N GLY A 576 -10.81 -7.75 19.73
CA GLY A 576 -12.01 -7.67 20.57
C GLY A 576 -12.72 -9.01 20.77
N ASP A 577 -12.68 -9.88 19.75
CA ASP A 577 -13.33 -11.22 19.82
C ASP A 577 -12.50 -12.26 20.56
N ALA A 578 -11.20 -12.03 20.78
CA ALA A 578 -10.33 -12.98 21.49
C ALA A 578 -10.75 -13.23 22.96
N GLY A 579 -11.58 -12.34 23.53
CA GLY A 579 -12.16 -12.48 24.87
C GLY A 579 -13.44 -13.35 24.94
N ASP A 580 -14.15 -13.57 23.81
CA ASP A 580 -15.49 -14.21 23.78
C ASP A 580 -15.50 -15.66 23.24
N ALA A 581 -14.35 -16.29 23.05
CA ALA A 581 -14.26 -17.67 22.53
C ALA A 581 -14.59 -18.76 23.58
N GLY A 582 -15.33 -18.44 24.64
CA GLY A 582 -15.88 -19.33 25.62
C GLY A 582 -17.39 -19.13 25.77
N ASP A 583 -18.17 -20.01 25.15
CA ASP A 583 -19.62 -20.21 25.32
C ASP A 583 -20.55 -19.02 24.92
N ALA A 584 -21.34 -19.22 23.90
CA ALA A 584 -22.39 -18.33 23.47
C ALA A 584 -23.56 -18.32 24.47
N GLY A 585 -23.43 -17.58 25.53
CA GLY A 585 -24.47 -17.31 26.49
C GLY A 585 -24.42 -15.86 26.91
N ASP A 586 -25.46 -15.14 26.52
CA ASP A 586 -25.92 -13.84 26.96
C ASP A 586 -25.19 -13.25 28.19
N ALA A 587 -24.24 -12.35 27.98
CA ALA A 587 -23.72 -11.53 29.08
C ALA A 587 -23.39 -10.13 28.58
N GLY A 588 -24.34 -9.21 28.73
CA GLY A 588 -24.09 -7.80 28.85
C GLY A 588 -23.28 -7.51 30.12
N GLY A 589 -22.01 -7.24 29.96
CA GLY A 589 -21.11 -6.86 31.02
C GLY A 589 -19.90 -6.14 30.46
N ALA A 590 -19.95 -4.82 30.37
CA ALA A 590 -18.78 -4.00 30.15
C ALA A 590 -17.89 -4.05 31.42
N GLY A 591 -17.02 -5.03 31.51
CA GLY A 591 -15.92 -5.08 32.46
C GLY A 591 -14.71 -4.39 31.86
N ASP A 592 -14.18 -3.43 32.57
CA ASP A 592 -12.93 -2.68 32.31
C ASP A 592 -11.73 -3.67 32.31
N THR A 593 -11.49 -4.33 31.19
CA THR A 593 -10.24 -5.09 30.96
C THR A 593 -9.29 -4.15 30.24
N GLY A 594 -8.26 -3.70 30.95
CA GLY A 594 -7.26 -2.74 30.51
C GLY A 594 -6.75 -2.91 29.07
N ASP A 595 -5.75 -2.16 28.65
CA ASP A 595 -5.16 -1.99 27.30
C ASP A 595 -4.98 -3.24 26.39
N THR A 596 -5.33 -4.43 26.88
CA THR A 596 -5.27 -5.70 26.16
C THR A 596 -6.50 -6.01 25.30
N ALA A 597 -7.63 -5.30 25.47
CA ALA A 597 -8.83 -5.53 24.66
C ALA A 597 -8.78 -4.75 23.35
N GLY A 598 -9.41 -5.28 22.29
CA GLY A 598 -9.59 -4.59 21.01
C GLY A 598 -10.41 -3.31 21.16
N VAL A 599 -10.06 -2.29 20.38
CA VAL A 599 -10.80 -1.00 20.37
C VAL A 599 -12.16 -1.14 19.69
N ILE A 600 -12.26 -2.06 18.74
CA ILE A 600 -13.50 -2.36 18.00
C ILE A 600 -14.23 -3.50 18.73
N THR A 601 -15.44 -3.22 19.15
CA THR A 601 -16.30 -4.20 19.84
C THR A 601 -17.37 -4.77 18.92
N GLY A 602 -17.96 -5.90 19.33
CA GLY A 602 -19.04 -6.55 18.58
C GLY A 602 -18.60 -7.43 17.42
N GLY A 603 -17.29 -7.66 17.26
CA GLY A 603 -16.73 -8.61 16.31
C GLY A 603 -17.29 -8.44 14.89
N TRP A 604 -17.75 -9.51 14.29
CA TRP A 604 -18.39 -9.52 12.98
C TRP A 604 -19.66 -8.63 12.88
N ARG A 605 -20.17 -8.12 13.99
CA ARG A 605 -21.33 -7.22 14.03
C ARG A 605 -20.95 -5.74 14.06
N SER A 606 -19.65 -5.42 14.14
CA SER A 606 -19.14 -4.04 14.17
C SER A 606 -19.69 -3.20 13.01
N THR A 607 -20.14 -2.01 13.34
CA THR A 607 -20.58 -0.98 12.38
C THR A 607 -19.39 -0.21 11.85
N GLU A 608 -18.35 -0.01 12.64
CA GLU A 608 -17.11 0.69 12.29
C GLU A 608 -16.39 -0.01 11.15
N VAL A 609 -16.25 -1.34 11.26
CA VAL A 609 -15.64 -2.16 10.20
C VAL A 609 -16.53 -2.19 8.96
N ARG A 610 -17.85 -2.34 9.13
CA ARG A 610 -18.81 -2.30 8.02
C ARG A 610 -18.66 -1.00 7.23
N ASP A 611 -18.69 0.15 7.89
CA ASP A 611 -18.68 1.47 7.26
C ASP A 611 -17.37 1.75 6.53
N ALA A 612 -16.24 1.35 7.10
CA ALA A 612 -14.93 1.43 6.43
C ALA A 612 -14.83 0.51 5.20
N LEU A 613 -15.43 -0.69 5.26
CA LEU A 613 -15.45 -1.63 4.14
C LEU A 613 -16.50 -1.27 3.08
N ASP A 614 -17.53 -0.50 3.42
CA ASP A 614 -18.62 -0.11 2.51
C ASP A 614 -18.07 0.60 1.27
N LEU A 615 -17.18 1.58 1.44
CA LEU A 615 -16.54 2.29 0.33
C LEU A 615 -15.38 1.53 -0.32
N CYS A 616 -15.16 0.25 -0.03
CA CYS A 616 -14.24 -0.57 -0.82
C CYS A 616 -14.89 -1.02 -2.13
N LEU A 617 -14.28 -0.62 -3.26
CA LEU A 617 -14.76 -0.96 -4.60
C LEU A 617 -14.55 -2.43 -5.00
N SER A 618 -13.87 -3.22 -4.19
CA SER A 618 -13.51 -4.61 -4.49
C SER A 618 -12.73 -4.79 -5.81
N CYS A 619 -11.92 -3.79 -6.16
CA CYS A 619 -11.13 -3.75 -7.39
C CYS A 619 -9.94 -4.73 -7.40
N LYS A 620 -9.63 -5.37 -6.27
CA LYS A 620 -8.48 -6.26 -6.05
C LYS A 620 -7.09 -5.62 -6.29
N GLY A 621 -7.00 -4.32 -6.59
CA GLY A 621 -5.73 -3.63 -6.80
C GLY A 621 -4.74 -3.80 -5.65
N CYS A 622 -5.22 -3.88 -4.41
CA CYS A 622 -4.36 -4.13 -3.24
C CYS A 622 -3.70 -5.52 -3.25
N ARG A 623 -4.22 -6.51 -3.98
CA ARG A 623 -3.59 -7.84 -4.08
C ARG A 623 -2.25 -7.78 -4.82
N THR A 624 -2.10 -6.87 -5.79
CA THR A 624 -0.93 -6.79 -6.67
C THR A 624 -0.07 -5.56 -6.40
N ASP A 625 -0.70 -4.39 -6.21
CA ASP A 625 0.02 -3.14 -6.00
C ASP A 625 0.55 -3.01 -4.57
N CYS A 626 -0.02 -3.76 -3.61
CA CYS A 626 0.50 -3.81 -2.25
C CYS A 626 1.66 -4.81 -2.19
N PRO A 627 2.87 -4.40 -1.80
CA PRO A 627 4.04 -5.27 -1.80
C PRO A 627 3.90 -6.47 -0.85
N VAL A 628 2.96 -6.41 0.10
CA VAL A 628 2.66 -7.51 1.03
C VAL A 628 1.40 -8.31 0.65
N GLY A 629 0.75 -7.99 -0.46
CA GLY A 629 -0.35 -8.76 -1.03
C GLY A 629 -1.63 -8.82 -0.18
N VAL A 630 -2.05 -7.71 0.42
CA VAL A 630 -3.33 -7.63 1.16
C VAL A 630 -4.51 -7.67 0.19
N ASP A 631 -5.50 -8.54 0.40
CA ASP A 631 -6.73 -8.62 -0.42
C ASP A 631 -7.98 -8.17 0.35
N ILE A 632 -8.17 -6.85 0.48
CA ILE A 632 -9.36 -6.29 1.15
C ILE A 632 -10.67 -6.67 0.46
N ALA A 633 -10.66 -6.97 -0.83
CA ALA A 633 -11.87 -7.40 -1.53
C ALA A 633 -12.40 -8.73 -0.97
N THR A 634 -11.51 -9.70 -0.75
CA THR A 634 -11.81 -10.99 -0.11
C THR A 634 -12.19 -10.79 1.36
N TYR A 635 -11.47 -9.96 2.11
CA TYR A 635 -11.79 -9.68 3.53
C TYR A 635 -13.14 -8.99 3.69
N LYS A 636 -13.50 -8.06 2.78
CA LYS A 636 -14.84 -7.44 2.73
C LYS A 636 -15.92 -8.49 2.51
N ALA A 637 -15.73 -9.39 1.56
CA ALA A 637 -16.70 -10.42 1.26
C ALA A 637 -16.93 -11.37 2.46
N GLU A 638 -15.85 -11.77 3.13
CA GLU A 638 -15.90 -12.57 4.35
C GLU A 638 -16.62 -11.83 5.49
N PHE A 639 -16.21 -10.59 5.79
CA PHE A 639 -16.85 -9.78 6.80
C PHE A 639 -18.36 -9.62 6.55
N LEU A 640 -18.77 -9.26 5.33
CA LEU A 640 -20.19 -9.10 4.98
C LEU A 640 -20.97 -10.41 5.07
N HIS A 641 -20.32 -11.56 4.85
CA HIS A 641 -20.94 -12.88 5.06
C HIS A 641 -21.36 -13.03 6.51
N HIS A 642 -20.44 -12.86 7.44
CA HIS A 642 -20.68 -13.00 8.87
C HIS A 642 -21.55 -11.87 9.44
N HIS A 643 -21.33 -10.62 9.04
CA HIS A 643 -22.08 -9.44 9.49
C HIS A 643 -23.58 -9.57 9.23
N TYR A 644 -23.96 -10.08 8.06
CA TYR A 644 -25.38 -10.26 7.68
C TYR A 644 -25.93 -11.67 7.95
N ARG A 645 -25.22 -12.49 8.68
CA ARG A 645 -25.74 -13.79 9.11
C ARG A 645 -26.92 -13.57 10.05
N ARG A 646 -28.12 -14.07 9.65
CA ARG A 646 -29.40 -13.85 10.37
C ARG A 646 -29.85 -12.39 10.48
N ARG A 647 -29.40 -11.51 9.58
CA ARG A 647 -29.81 -10.10 9.50
C ARG A 647 -30.32 -9.76 8.10
N LEU A 648 -31.15 -8.71 8.03
CA LEU A 648 -31.59 -8.15 6.74
C LEU A 648 -30.40 -7.44 6.08
N ARG A 649 -30.25 -7.66 4.79
CA ARG A 649 -29.23 -7.01 3.96
C ARG A 649 -29.79 -5.73 3.32
N PRO A 650 -28.96 -4.80 2.88
CA PRO A 650 -29.40 -3.70 2.01
C PRO A 650 -30.16 -4.21 0.77
N ALA A 651 -31.08 -3.41 0.25
CA ALA A 651 -31.87 -3.77 -0.94
C ALA A 651 -30.98 -4.11 -2.15
N SER A 652 -29.89 -3.37 -2.33
CA SER A 652 -28.87 -3.59 -3.37
C SER A 652 -28.30 -5.02 -3.35
N HIS A 653 -28.08 -5.61 -2.18
CA HIS A 653 -27.60 -7.00 -2.05
C HIS A 653 -28.62 -8.03 -2.58
N TYR A 654 -29.92 -7.75 -2.53
CA TYR A 654 -30.96 -8.63 -3.09
C TYR A 654 -31.17 -8.42 -4.58
N THR A 655 -31.05 -7.18 -5.04
CA THR A 655 -31.22 -6.82 -6.44
C THR A 655 -29.97 -7.06 -7.25
N MET A 656 -28.87 -6.37 -6.93
CA MET A 656 -27.62 -6.47 -7.68
C MET A 656 -26.79 -7.70 -7.31
N GLY A 657 -26.78 -8.12 -6.04
CA GLY A 657 -26.11 -9.37 -5.65
C GLY A 657 -26.72 -10.63 -6.31
N ARG A 658 -27.96 -10.57 -6.75
CA ARG A 658 -28.64 -11.66 -7.49
C ARG A 658 -28.90 -11.32 -8.96
N LEU A 659 -28.18 -10.36 -9.50
CA LEU A 659 -28.34 -9.88 -10.87
C LEU A 659 -28.38 -10.99 -11.93
N PRO A 660 -27.51 -12.04 -11.89
CA PRO A 660 -27.57 -13.13 -12.87
C PRO A 660 -28.92 -13.85 -12.88
N THR A 661 -29.57 -13.97 -11.74
CA THR A 661 -30.89 -14.58 -11.63
C THR A 661 -31.98 -13.68 -12.20
N TRP A 662 -31.93 -12.38 -11.86
CA TRP A 662 -32.92 -11.42 -12.33
C TRP A 662 -32.84 -11.19 -13.84
N LEU A 663 -31.62 -11.02 -14.40
CA LEU A 663 -31.44 -10.82 -15.83
C LEU A 663 -31.90 -12.06 -16.67
N ARG A 664 -31.66 -13.26 -16.15
CA ARG A 664 -32.15 -14.49 -16.80
C ARG A 664 -33.70 -14.55 -16.91
N LEU A 665 -34.40 -14.07 -15.88
CA LEU A 665 -35.85 -13.96 -15.89
C LEU A 665 -36.31 -12.79 -16.75
N ALA A 666 -35.70 -11.63 -16.60
CA ALA A 666 -36.06 -10.37 -17.27
C ALA A 666 -35.87 -10.43 -18.80
N SER A 667 -34.82 -11.10 -19.28
CA SER A 667 -34.55 -11.23 -20.73
C SER A 667 -35.67 -11.88 -21.53
N ARG A 668 -36.58 -12.63 -20.86
CA ARG A 668 -37.78 -13.20 -21.54
C ARG A 668 -38.80 -12.11 -21.88
N PHE A 669 -38.73 -10.96 -21.20
CA PHE A 669 -39.66 -9.85 -21.31
C PHE A 669 -38.94 -8.54 -21.65
N ALA A 670 -37.76 -8.63 -22.25
CA ALA A 670 -36.84 -7.50 -22.47
C ALA A 670 -37.51 -6.29 -23.13
N PRO A 671 -38.31 -6.42 -24.23
CA PRO A 671 -38.96 -5.27 -24.86
C PRO A 671 -39.91 -4.50 -23.91
N ALA A 672 -40.73 -5.23 -23.15
CA ALA A 672 -41.68 -4.65 -22.22
C ALA A 672 -40.95 -3.97 -21.03
N LEU A 673 -39.93 -4.61 -20.46
CA LEU A 673 -39.17 -4.06 -19.35
C LEU A 673 -38.35 -2.83 -19.77
N ASN A 674 -37.79 -2.84 -20.97
CA ASN A 674 -37.10 -1.67 -21.52
C ASN A 674 -38.05 -0.49 -21.76
N ALA A 675 -39.28 -0.75 -22.21
CA ALA A 675 -40.30 0.26 -22.36
C ALA A 675 -40.72 0.87 -20.99
N LEU A 676 -40.91 0.02 -19.96
CA LEU A 676 -41.22 0.44 -18.60
C LEU A 676 -40.09 1.26 -17.97
N ALA A 677 -38.83 0.90 -18.21
CA ALA A 677 -37.66 1.62 -17.71
C ALA A 677 -37.53 3.04 -18.29
N ARG A 678 -38.14 3.33 -19.44
CA ARG A 678 -38.17 4.67 -20.03
C ARG A 678 -39.19 5.60 -19.36
N VAL A 679 -40.15 5.07 -18.61
CA VAL A 679 -41.13 5.87 -17.87
C VAL A 679 -40.51 6.39 -16.58
N ARG A 680 -40.22 7.68 -16.52
CA ARG A 680 -39.46 8.32 -15.44
C ARG A 680 -39.95 7.96 -14.02
N LEU A 681 -41.26 7.96 -13.78
CA LEU A 681 -41.84 7.65 -12.46
C LEU A 681 -41.59 6.15 -12.08
N LEU A 682 -41.76 5.24 -13.04
CA LEU A 682 -41.53 3.82 -12.81
C LEU A 682 -40.05 3.51 -12.63
N ALA A 683 -39.19 4.16 -13.41
CA ALA A 683 -37.74 4.05 -13.25
C ALA A 683 -37.29 4.56 -11.88
N ALA A 684 -37.78 5.72 -11.42
CA ALA A 684 -37.47 6.27 -10.11
C ALA A 684 -37.96 5.36 -8.97
N LEU A 685 -39.16 4.80 -9.07
CA LEU A 685 -39.69 3.84 -8.10
C LEU A 685 -38.84 2.56 -8.07
N THR A 686 -38.50 2.03 -9.24
CA THR A 686 -37.64 0.83 -9.37
C THR A 686 -36.27 1.07 -8.74
N LYS A 687 -35.59 2.19 -9.05
CA LYS A 687 -34.32 2.56 -8.45
C LYS A 687 -34.44 2.66 -6.92
N ARG A 688 -35.50 3.30 -6.42
CA ARG A 688 -35.74 3.44 -4.98
C ARG A 688 -35.87 2.10 -4.28
N LEU A 689 -36.67 1.18 -4.82
CA LEU A 689 -36.89 -0.15 -4.24
C LEU A 689 -35.66 -1.05 -4.40
N ALA A 690 -34.90 -0.90 -5.48
CA ALA A 690 -33.72 -1.67 -5.75
C ALA A 690 -32.46 -1.20 -4.98
N GLY A 691 -32.50 -0.05 -4.31
CA GLY A 691 -31.34 0.53 -3.65
C GLY A 691 -30.34 1.19 -4.60
N ILE A 692 -30.82 1.57 -5.81
CA ILE A 692 -30.00 2.19 -6.86
C ILE A 692 -29.98 3.72 -6.66
N ALA A 693 -28.82 4.33 -6.90
CA ALA A 693 -28.63 5.77 -6.89
C ALA A 693 -29.54 6.45 -7.95
N PRO A 694 -30.21 7.56 -7.63
CA PRO A 694 -31.14 8.21 -8.56
C PRO A 694 -30.45 8.72 -9.82
N GLU A 695 -29.17 9.05 -9.76
CA GLU A 695 -28.34 9.56 -10.85
C GLU A 695 -28.03 8.49 -11.89
N ARG A 696 -28.05 7.21 -11.51
CA ARG A 696 -27.71 6.08 -12.40
C ARG A 696 -28.84 5.73 -13.36
N GLU A 697 -28.46 5.40 -14.59
CA GLU A 697 -29.38 4.82 -15.55
C GLU A 697 -29.41 3.28 -15.44
N ILE A 698 -30.58 2.68 -15.61
CA ILE A 698 -30.73 1.22 -15.61
C ILE A 698 -30.28 0.71 -16.97
N PRO A 699 -29.34 -0.26 -17.05
CA PRO A 699 -28.89 -0.81 -18.33
C PRO A 699 -30.02 -1.45 -19.12
N VAL A 700 -29.99 -1.29 -20.44
CA VAL A 700 -30.98 -1.80 -21.38
C VAL A 700 -30.76 -3.30 -21.60
N LEU A 701 -31.83 -4.10 -21.54
CA LEU A 701 -31.79 -5.54 -21.84
C LEU A 701 -31.69 -5.78 -23.33
N ALA A 702 -30.81 -6.69 -23.74
CA ALA A 702 -30.72 -7.12 -25.13
C ALA A 702 -31.96 -7.84 -25.61
N GLY A 703 -32.38 -7.60 -26.84
CA GLY A 703 -33.53 -8.27 -27.46
C GLY A 703 -33.31 -9.75 -27.71
N GLU A 704 -32.08 -10.16 -27.93
CA GLU A 704 -31.62 -11.53 -28.08
C GLU A 704 -30.38 -11.79 -27.26
N THR A 705 -30.35 -12.89 -26.49
CA THR A 705 -29.19 -13.27 -25.69
C THR A 705 -28.07 -13.86 -26.55
N PHE A 706 -26.81 -13.70 -26.10
CA PHE A 706 -25.64 -14.21 -26.81
C PHE A 706 -25.73 -15.73 -27.07
N THR A 707 -26.06 -16.52 -26.05
CA THR A 707 -26.17 -17.99 -26.17
C THR A 707 -27.28 -18.40 -27.14
N ARG A 708 -28.41 -17.64 -27.21
CA ARG A 708 -29.48 -17.92 -28.16
C ARG A 708 -29.01 -17.71 -29.60
N TRP A 709 -28.31 -16.57 -29.84
CA TRP A 709 -27.72 -16.26 -31.12
C TRP A 709 -26.69 -17.32 -31.56
N LEU A 710 -25.75 -17.69 -30.66
CA LEU A 710 -24.68 -18.65 -30.95
C LEU A 710 -25.25 -20.05 -31.24
N ASN A 711 -26.23 -20.51 -30.45
CA ASN A 711 -26.89 -21.81 -30.72
C ASN A 711 -27.70 -21.84 -32.04
N ARG A 712 -28.27 -20.70 -32.46
CA ARG A 712 -28.95 -20.61 -33.74
C ARG A 712 -27.96 -20.70 -34.91
N ARG A 713 -26.79 -20.06 -34.80
CA ARG A 713 -25.73 -20.10 -35.81
C ARG A 713 -25.19 -21.51 -36.07
N TRP A 714 -24.98 -22.28 -35.00
CA TRP A 714 -24.41 -23.62 -35.11
C TRP A 714 -25.42 -24.72 -35.49
N GLY A 715 -26.70 -24.48 -35.48
CA GLY A 715 -27.74 -25.47 -35.77
C GLY A 715 -27.75 -26.65 -34.77
N LYS A 716 -28.39 -27.80 -35.22
CA LYS A 716 -28.48 -29.00 -34.40
C LYS A 716 -27.44 -30.08 -34.82
N GLY A 717 -26.39 -29.72 -35.54
CA GLY A 717 -25.33 -30.63 -35.96
C GLY A 717 -24.44 -31.08 -34.79
N THR A 718 -24.09 -32.39 -34.80
CA THR A 718 -23.04 -32.89 -33.90
C THR A 718 -21.70 -32.77 -34.63
N PHE A 719 -20.87 -31.86 -34.21
CA PHE A 719 -19.54 -31.71 -34.77
C PHE A 719 -18.54 -32.37 -33.83
N ILE A 720 -17.57 -33.10 -34.39
CA ILE A 720 -16.45 -33.70 -33.65
C ILE A 720 -15.23 -32.86 -33.98
N PHE A 721 -14.74 -32.12 -33.02
CA PHE A 721 -13.51 -31.34 -33.11
C PHE A 721 -12.47 -31.88 -32.13
N SER A 722 -11.19 -31.69 -32.44
CA SER A 722 -10.12 -31.87 -31.45
C SER A 722 -10.16 -30.76 -30.43
N ASN A 723 -9.74 -31.03 -29.19
CA ASN A 723 -9.70 -29.99 -28.14
C ASN A 723 -8.84 -28.78 -28.53
N ASP A 724 -7.84 -28.99 -29.37
CA ASP A 724 -6.91 -27.92 -29.80
C ASP A 724 -7.53 -26.99 -30.87
N GLU A 725 -8.64 -27.38 -31.49
CA GLU A 725 -9.34 -26.57 -32.50
C GLU A 725 -10.50 -25.77 -31.96
N VAL A 726 -10.87 -26.00 -30.68
CA VAL A 726 -12.07 -25.43 -30.09
C VAL A 726 -11.75 -24.31 -29.10
N ALA A 727 -12.40 -23.18 -29.26
CA ALA A 727 -12.47 -22.11 -28.29
C ALA A 727 -13.79 -22.16 -27.52
N MET A 728 -13.76 -22.50 -26.24
CA MET A 728 -14.97 -22.49 -25.43
C MET A 728 -15.16 -21.07 -24.87
N VAL A 729 -16.28 -20.41 -25.25
CA VAL A 729 -16.56 -19.03 -24.84
C VAL A 729 -17.49 -19.02 -23.63
N TRP A 730 -17.04 -18.29 -22.56
CA TRP A 730 -17.81 -18.09 -21.35
C TRP A 730 -18.94 -17.07 -21.54
N PRO A 731 -20.23 -17.44 -21.39
CA PRO A 731 -21.33 -16.50 -21.49
C PRO A 731 -21.53 -15.78 -20.16
N ASP A 732 -20.69 -14.75 -19.87
CA ASP A 732 -20.88 -13.95 -18.68
C ASP A 732 -22.23 -13.22 -18.70
N THR A 733 -22.70 -12.78 -17.54
CA THR A 733 -24.04 -12.19 -17.37
C THR A 733 -24.24 -10.91 -18.21
N PHE A 734 -23.19 -10.13 -18.41
CA PHE A 734 -23.26 -8.87 -19.15
C PHE A 734 -23.28 -9.14 -20.66
N THR A 735 -22.34 -9.94 -21.15
CA THR A 735 -22.32 -10.41 -22.55
C THR A 735 -23.60 -11.19 -22.91
N GLU A 736 -24.11 -12.00 -22.01
CA GLU A 736 -25.33 -12.79 -22.29
C GLU A 736 -26.58 -11.92 -22.44
N HIS A 737 -26.76 -10.90 -21.57
CA HIS A 737 -28.06 -10.24 -21.41
C HIS A 737 -28.07 -8.75 -21.74
N LEU A 738 -26.92 -8.07 -21.77
CA LEU A 738 -26.82 -6.63 -21.92
C LEU A 738 -26.00 -6.19 -23.13
N SER A 739 -24.92 -6.90 -23.46
CA SER A 739 -23.98 -6.55 -24.53
C SER A 739 -23.60 -7.77 -25.39
N PRO A 740 -24.59 -8.46 -26.03
CA PRO A 740 -24.32 -9.67 -26.84
C PRO A 740 -23.43 -9.41 -28.07
N GLU A 741 -23.32 -8.16 -28.51
CA GLU A 741 -22.44 -7.71 -29.58
C GLU A 741 -20.98 -8.01 -29.28
N VAL A 742 -20.54 -7.89 -28.02
CA VAL A 742 -19.18 -8.23 -27.58
C VAL A 742 -18.90 -9.72 -27.81
N GLY A 743 -19.84 -10.59 -27.42
CA GLY A 743 -19.72 -12.02 -27.64
C GLY A 743 -19.73 -12.41 -29.13
N ARG A 744 -20.56 -11.73 -29.94
CA ARG A 744 -20.62 -11.93 -31.40
C ARG A 744 -19.30 -11.52 -32.07
N ALA A 745 -18.72 -10.39 -31.64
CA ALA A 745 -17.42 -9.92 -32.13
C ALA A 745 -16.29 -10.89 -31.74
N ALA A 746 -16.30 -11.41 -30.52
CA ALA A 746 -15.32 -12.40 -30.07
C ALA A 746 -15.38 -13.69 -30.90
N VAL A 747 -16.58 -14.19 -31.22
CA VAL A 747 -16.78 -15.37 -32.12
C VAL A 747 -16.17 -15.09 -33.49
N ARG A 748 -16.42 -13.92 -34.09
CA ARG A 748 -15.84 -13.55 -35.40
C ARG A 748 -14.29 -13.51 -35.35
N VAL A 749 -13.71 -12.96 -34.32
CA VAL A 749 -12.24 -12.89 -34.16
C VAL A 749 -11.64 -14.29 -34.00
N LEU A 750 -12.24 -15.15 -33.18
CA LEU A 750 -11.79 -16.52 -32.95
C LEU A 750 -11.92 -17.39 -34.23
N GLU A 751 -13.02 -17.24 -34.95
CA GLU A 751 -13.24 -17.94 -36.25
C GLU A 751 -12.22 -17.47 -37.30
N ALA A 752 -11.93 -16.15 -37.36
CA ALA A 752 -10.88 -15.63 -38.24
C ALA A 752 -9.47 -16.13 -37.85
N ALA A 753 -9.27 -16.48 -36.57
CA ALA A 753 -8.06 -17.14 -36.09
C ALA A 753 -8.04 -18.65 -36.29
N GLY A 754 -9.02 -19.19 -37.04
CA GLY A 754 -9.12 -20.62 -37.36
C GLY A 754 -9.62 -21.48 -36.19
N ARG A 755 -10.33 -20.88 -35.23
CA ARG A 755 -10.84 -21.60 -34.04
C ARG A 755 -12.36 -21.77 -34.10
N HIS A 756 -12.84 -22.98 -33.84
CA HIS A 756 -14.27 -23.25 -33.73
C HIS A 756 -14.79 -22.83 -32.35
N THR A 757 -15.78 -21.95 -32.36
CA THR A 757 -16.31 -21.41 -31.09
C THR A 757 -17.54 -22.18 -30.62
N ILE A 758 -17.51 -22.64 -29.37
CA ILE A 758 -18.64 -23.25 -28.70
C ILE A 758 -18.99 -22.50 -27.40
N PRO A 759 -20.29 -22.45 -27.03
CA PRO A 759 -20.62 -21.89 -25.71
C PRO A 759 -20.22 -22.86 -24.60
N ALA A 760 -19.65 -22.38 -23.53
CA ALA A 760 -19.29 -23.19 -22.36
C ALA A 760 -20.50 -23.85 -21.67
N GLY A 761 -21.71 -23.44 -22.02
CA GLY A 761 -22.96 -24.00 -21.50
C GLY A 761 -23.99 -22.95 -21.14
N ARG A 762 -25.18 -23.38 -20.75
CA ARG A 762 -26.27 -22.48 -20.34
C ARG A 762 -26.32 -22.32 -18.83
N GLY A 763 -26.57 -21.10 -18.36
CA GLY A 763 -26.85 -20.80 -16.97
C GLY A 763 -25.65 -20.98 -16.05
N LEU A 764 -24.43 -20.81 -16.60
CA LEU A 764 -23.19 -20.67 -15.87
C LEU A 764 -23.10 -19.30 -15.20
N CYS A 765 -22.35 -19.22 -14.13
CA CYS A 765 -22.08 -17.96 -13.44
C CYS A 765 -20.80 -18.09 -12.60
N CYS A 766 -19.91 -17.11 -12.69
CA CYS A 766 -18.69 -17.05 -11.88
C CYS A 766 -18.96 -16.82 -10.37
N GLY A 767 -20.13 -16.33 -9.99
CA GLY A 767 -20.49 -16.08 -8.59
C GLY A 767 -20.12 -14.70 -8.06
N LEU A 768 -19.44 -13.86 -8.84
CA LEU A 768 -18.88 -12.57 -8.39
C LEU A 768 -19.90 -11.68 -7.66
N THR A 769 -21.11 -11.52 -8.18
CA THR A 769 -22.12 -10.64 -7.57
C THR A 769 -22.57 -11.11 -6.19
N TYR A 770 -22.53 -12.42 -5.93
CA TYR A 770 -22.75 -12.98 -4.59
C TYR A 770 -21.55 -12.76 -3.68
N VAL A 771 -20.33 -12.90 -4.20
CA VAL A 771 -19.08 -12.66 -3.48
C VAL A 771 -19.02 -11.20 -3.04
N SER A 772 -19.16 -10.25 -3.96
CA SER A 772 -19.06 -8.81 -3.67
C SER A 772 -20.07 -8.30 -2.63
N THR A 773 -21.19 -8.98 -2.49
CA THR A 773 -22.23 -8.69 -1.48
C THR A 773 -22.16 -9.60 -0.24
N GLY A 774 -21.12 -10.41 -0.07
CA GLY A 774 -20.93 -11.30 1.09
C GLY A 774 -21.99 -12.41 1.19
N GLN A 775 -22.55 -12.88 0.07
CA GLN A 775 -23.49 -14.01 0.03
C GLN A 775 -22.76 -15.34 -0.26
N LEU A 776 -21.65 -15.60 0.49
CA LEU A 776 -20.68 -16.65 0.17
C LEU A 776 -21.29 -18.05 0.09
N GLY A 777 -22.20 -18.41 0.97
CA GLY A 777 -22.90 -19.70 0.88
C GLY A 777 -23.70 -19.88 -0.39
N LYS A 778 -24.20 -18.77 -1.02
CA LYS A 778 -24.84 -18.84 -2.36
C LYS A 778 -23.79 -18.86 -3.47
N ALA A 779 -22.70 -18.10 -3.33
CA ALA A 779 -21.59 -18.12 -4.27
C ALA A 779 -21.06 -19.55 -4.43
N ARG A 780 -20.76 -20.25 -3.33
CA ARG A 780 -20.32 -21.65 -3.32
C ARG A 780 -21.30 -22.58 -4.06
N LYS A 781 -22.62 -22.43 -3.81
CA LYS A 781 -23.65 -23.24 -4.50
C LYS A 781 -23.69 -22.97 -6.00
N VAL A 782 -23.53 -21.71 -6.41
CA VAL A 782 -23.52 -21.32 -7.84
C VAL A 782 -22.25 -21.83 -8.52
N MET A 783 -21.09 -21.68 -7.87
CA MET A 783 -19.79 -22.12 -8.36
C MET A 783 -19.73 -23.66 -8.50
N ARG A 784 -20.19 -24.43 -7.49
CA ARG A 784 -20.30 -25.91 -7.60
C ARG A 784 -21.20 -26.33 -8.75
N ARG A 785 -22.36 -25.68 -8.92
CA ARG A 785 -23.23 -25.95 -10.05
C ARG A 785 -22.56 -25.65 -11.40
N THR A 786 -21.69 -24.64 -11.45
CA THR A 786 -20.89 -24.33 -12.63
C THR A 786 -19.89 -25.45 -12.91
N LEU A 787 -19.16 -25.94 -11.92
CA LEU A 787 -18.26 -27.08 -12.03
C LEU A 787 -19.03 -28.37 -12.50
N ASP A 788 -20.19 -28.65 -11.90
CA ASP A 788 -21.01 -29.79 -12.27
C ASP A 788 -21.50 -29.74 -13.73
N ARG A 789 -21.80 -28.53 -14.24
CA ARG A 789 -22.27 -28.35 -15.62
C ARG A 789 -21.15 -28.38 -16.64
N LEU A 790 -19.96 -27.93 -16.28
CA LEU A 790 -18.79 -28.04 -17.16
C LEU A 790 -18.30 -29.49 -17.22
N GLY A 791 -18.42 -30.26 -16.14
CA GLY A 791 -18.16 -31.68 -16.08
C GLY A 791 -16.93 -32.14 -16.87
N GLY A 792 -17.12 -32.94 -17.92
CA GLY A 792 -16.04 -33.49 -18.74
C GLY A 792 -15.33 -32.46 -19.67
N THR A 793 -15.75 -31.19 -19.67
CA THR A 793 -15.07 -30.10 -20.42
C THR A 793 -14.13 -29.27 -19.56
N LEU A 794 -13.95 -29.63 -18.29
CA LEU A 794 -12.93 -29.04 -17.43
C LEU A 794 -11.54 -29.31 -18.07
N GLY A 795 -10.65 -28.33 -17.94
CA GLY A 795 -9.35 -28.38 -18.60
C GLY A 795 -9.33 -27.90 -20.06
N THR A 796 -10.50 -27.82 -20.75
CA THR A 796 -10.55 -27.16 -22.07
C THR A 796 -10.35 -25.66 -21.91
N PRO A 797 -9.52 -25.01 -22.78
CA PRO A 797 -9.29 -23.57 -22.72
C PRO A 797 -10.59 -22.77 -22.78
N LEU A 798 -10.81 -21.94 -21.76
CA LEU A 798 -12.02 -21.15 -21.57
C LEU A 798 -11.76 -19.67 -21.79
N VAL A 799 -12.29 -19.12 -22.89
CA VAL A 799 -12.17 -17.69 -23.20
C VAL A 799 -13.23 -16.91 -22.42
N VAL A 800 -12.79 -16.00 -21.57
CA VAL A 800 -13.66 -15.14 -20.74
C VAL A 800 -13.45 -13.69 -21.13
N LEU A 801 -14.52 -13.04 -21.62
CA LEU A 801 -14.46 -11.69 -22.17
C LEU A 801 -14.55 -10.60 -21.09
N GLU A 802 -15.32 -10.84 -20.04
CA GLU A 802 -15.47 -9.92 -18.93
C GLU A 802 -14.34 -10.14 -17.90
N PRO A 803 -13.40 -9.18 -17.74
CA PRO A 803 -12.23 -9.36 -16.86
C PRO A 803 -12.59 -9.66 -15.40
N SER A 804 -13.70 -9.13 -14.91
CA SER A 804 -14.17 -9.38 -13.56
C SER A 804 -14.62 -10.82 -13.34
N CYS A 805 -15.24 -11.45 -14.35
CA CYS A 805 -15.57 -12.87 -14.32
C CYS A 805 -14.33 -13.75 -14.41
N ALA A 806 -13.37 -13.41 -15.29
CA ALA A 806 -12.10 -14.14 -15.43
C ALA A 806 -11.31 -14.14 -14.12
N ALA A 807 -11.19 -12.98 -13.47
CA ALA A 807 -10.52 -12.86 -12.19
C ALA A 807 -11.19 -13.71 -11.10
N THR A 808 -12.51 -13.68 -11.01
CA THR A 808 -13.27 -14.48 -10.03
C THR A 808 -13.07 -15.98 -10.24
N LEU A 809 -13.09 -16.44 -11.49
CA LEU A 809 -12.86 -17.87 -11.81
C LEU A 809 -11.42 -18.30 -11.49
N ARG A 810 -10.42 -17.40 -11.64
CA ARG A 810 -9.01 -17.69 -11.33
C ARG A 810 -8.68 -17.62 -9.84
N THR A 811 -9.39 -16.83 -9.05
CA THR A 811 -9.01 -16.56 -7.65
C THR A 811 -10.10 -16.92 -6.66
N ASP A 812 -11.25 -16.24 -6.70
CA ASP A 812 -12.29 -16.44 -5.67
C ASP A 812 -12.91 -17.85 -5.71
N LEU A 813 -13.04 -18.44 -6.90
CA LEU A 813 -13.64 -19.78 -7.06
C LEU A 813 -12.78 -20.87 -6.38
N PRO A 814 -11.46 -21.01 -6.68
CA PRO A 814 -10.65 -22.01 -5.99
C PRO A 814 -10.46 -21.72 -4.49
N GLU A 815 -10.42 -20.45 -4.07
CA GLU A 815 -10.33 -20.12 -2.66
C GLU A 815 -11.61 -20.42 -1.87
N LEU A 816 -12.80 -20.27 -2.47
CA LEU A 816 -14.10 -20.63 -1.86
C LEU A 816 -14.42 -22.12 -1.94
N LEU A 817 -13.91 -22.82 -2.93
CA LEU A 817 -14.09 -24.25 -3.14
C LEU A 817 -12.78 -25.01 -2.97
N HIS A 818 -11.98 -24.63 -1.99
CA HIS A 818 -10.69 -25.25 -1.68
C HIS A 818 -10.78 -26.75 -1.37
N ASP A 819 -11.99 -27.24 -1.09
CA ASP A 819 -12.35 -28.63 -0.87
C ASP A 819 -12.67 -29.41 -2.17
N ASP A 820 -12.70 -28.73 -3.34
CA ASP A 820 -13.05 -29.34 -4.63
C ASP A 820 -11.91 -29.14 -5.66
N PRO A 821 -11.14 -30.20 -6.00
CA PRO A 821 -9.99 -30.08 -6.90
C PRO A 821 -10.35 -29.57 -8.30
N ARG A 822 -11.60 -29.78 -8.75
CA ARG A 822 -12.08 -29.25 -10.03
C ARG A 822 -12.06 -27.73 -10.10
N ALA A 823 -12.07 -27.07 -8.97
CA ALA A 823 -11.98 -25.61 -8.90
C ALA A 823 -10.61 -25.09 -9.39
N ALA A 824 -9.53 -25.77 -9.01
CA ALA A 824 -8.19 -25.43 -9.47
C ALA A 824 -8.00 -25.74 -10.96
N GLU A 825 -8.59 -26.87 -11.45
CA GLU A 825 -8.58 -27.24 -12.87
C GLU A 825 -9.29 -26.18 -13.72
N LEU A 826 -10.50 -25.76 -13.34
CA LEU A 826 -11.21 -24.68 -14.03
C LEU A 826 -10.40 -23.38 -14.01
N ALA A 827 -9.85 -23.00 -12.86
CA ALA A 827 -9.08 -21.77 -12.74
C ALA A 827 -7.87 -21.75 -13.69
N SER A 828 -7.21 -22.89 -13.88
CA SER A 828 -6.05 -23.03 -14.77
C SER A 828 -6.43 -22.95 -16.26
N SER A 829 -7.67 -23.29 -16.63
CA SER A 829 -8.15 -23.25 -18.01
C SER A 829 -8.59 -21.87 -18.49
N VAL A 830 -8.86 -20.95 -17.59
CA VAL A 830 -9.35 -19.58 -17.90
C VAL A 830 -8.30 -18.76 -18.65
N ARG A 831 -8.69 -18.16 -19.78
CA ARG A 831 -7.88 -17.24 -20.59
C ARG A 831 -8.69 -15.99 -20.92
N THR A 832 -8.02 -14.84 -21.01
CA THR A 832 -8.56 -13.71 -21.75
C THR A 832 -8.49 -14.01 -23.24
N LEU A 833 -9.17 -13.24 -24.08
CA LEU A 833 -9.09 -13.44 -25.54
C LEU A 833 -7.65 -13.30 -26.04
N ALA A 834 -6.91 -12.28 -25.58
CA ALA A 834 -5.54 -12.05 -26.02
C ALA A 834 -4.62 -13.20 -25.60
N GLN A 835 -4.73 -13.66 -24.35
CA GLN A 835 -3.97 -14.82 -23.85
C GLN A 835 -4.30 -16.09 -24.66
N TYR A 836 -5.57 -16.31 -24.98
CA TYR A 836 -5.98 -17.44 -25.80
C TYR A 836 -5.37 -17.38 -27.20
N LEU A 837 -5.44 -16.25 -27.87
CA LEU A 837 -4.89 -16.07 -29.21
C LEU A 837 -3.38 -16.26 -29.24
N GLU A 838 -2.64 -15.77 -28.26
CA GLU A 838 -1.20 -15.98 -28.16
C GLU A 838 -0.82 -17.45 -27.95
N GLU A 839 -1.56 -18.16 -27.11
CA GLU A 839 -1.25 -19.56 -26.73
C GLU A 839 -1.72 -20.56 -27.80
N TYR A 840 -2.90 -20.35 -28.37
CA TYR A 840 -3.56 -21.33 -29.24
C TYR A 840 -3.63 -20.92 -30.72
N ALA A 841 -3.40 -19.67 -31.06
CA ALA A 841 -3.34 -19.17 -32.43
C ALA A 841 -2.17 -18.22 -32.68
N PRO A 842 -0.91 -18.61 -32.35
CA PRO A 842 0.27 -17.73 -32.36
C PRO A 842 0.56 -17.13 -33.75
N ASP A 843 0.24 -17.87 -34.81
CA ASP A 843 0.49 -17.47 -36.20
C ASP A 843 -0.57 -16.52 -36.76
N TRP A 844 -1.72 -16.39 -36.06
CA TRP A 844 -2.76 -15.48 -36.52
C TRP A 844 -2.34 -14.02 -36.41
N GLN A 845 -2.57 -13.27 -37.49
CA GLN A 845 -2.30 -11.84 -37.49
C GLN A 845 -3.61 -11.07 -37.34
N PRO A 846 -3.70 -10.17 -36.36
CA PRO A 846 -4.87 -9.31 -36.22
C PRO A 846 -4.97 -8.35 -37.43
N PRO A 847 -6.18 -7.86 -37.76
CA PRO A 847 -6.34 -6.84 -38.78
C PRO A 847 -5.56 -5.59 -38.38
N ARG A 848 -4.88 -4.98 -39.35
CA ARG A 848 -4.13 -3.75 -39.12
C ARG A 848 -5.08 -2.55 -39.20
N LEU A 849 -5.15 -1.79 -38.10
CA LEU A 849 -6.14 -0.72 -37.94
C LEU A 849 -5.51 0.67 -38.01
N ASP A 850 -4.26 0.79 -37.53
CA ASP A 850 -3.45 2.03 -37.50
C ASP A 850 -4.24 3.23 -36.93
N ARG A 851 -4.82 3.08 -35.76
CA ARG A 851 -5.66 4.08 -35.07
C ARG A 851 -5.14 4.41 -33.67
N PRO A 852 -5.27 5.67 -33.21
CA PRO A 852 -5.02 6.02 -31.82
C PRO A 852 -6.10 5.45 -30.92
N VAL A 853 -5.71 5.04 -29.71
CA VAL A 853 -6.62 4.53 -28.69
C VAL A 853 -6.39 5.24 -27.35
N THR A 854 -7.46 5.40 -26.59
CA THR A 854 -7.47 5.81 -25.19
C THR A 854 -8.47 4.94 -24.40
N GLY A 855 -8.59 5.12 -23.11
CA GLY A 855 -9.56 4.41 -22.29
C GLY A 855 -8.94 3.84 -21.02
N GLN A 856 -9.35 2.63 -20.60
CA GLN A 856 -8.91 2.08 -19.32
C GLN A 856 -8.60 0.59 -19.37
N THR A 857 -7.45 0.21 -18.80
CA THR A 857 -7.20 -1.18 -18.39
C THR A 857 -8.09 -1.51 -17.20
N HIS A 858 -8.90 -2.57 -17.31
CA HIS A 858 -9.83 -2.96 -16.25
C HIS A 858 -9.07 -3.32 -14.96
N CYS A 859 -9.56 -2.87 -13.80
CA CYS A 859 -8.87 -3.08 -12.52
C CYS A 859 -8.60 -4.56 -12.20
N HIS A 860 -9.52 -5.49 -12.49
CA HIS A 860 -9.28 -6.93 -12.32
C HIS A 860 -8.33 -7.51 -13.39
N GLN A 861 -8.27 -6.89 -14.58
CA GLN A 861 -7.25 -7.21 -15.58
C GLN A 861 -5.87 -6.92 -15.00
N HIS A 862 -5.65 -5.69 -14.52
CA HIS A 862 -4.40 -5.29 -13.88
C HIS A 862 -4.05 -6.17 -12.67
N ALA A 863 -5.02 -6.37 -11.76
CA ALA A 863 -4.77 -6.98 -10.45
C ALA A 863 -4.60 -8.52 -10.47
N VAL A 864 -5.15 -9.21 -11.48
CA VAL A 864 -5.25 -10.68 -11.45
C VAL A 864 -4.77 -11.33 -12.74
N LEU A 865 -5.15 -10.77 -13.89
CA LEU A 865 -4.97 -11.44 -15.18
C LEU A 865 -3.64 -11.04 -15.85
N GLY A 866 -3.14 -9.84 -15.58
CA GLY A 866 -2.09 -9.16 -16.33
C GLY A 866 -2.64 -8.60 -17.65
N ASP A 867 -2.04 -7.53 -18.17
CA ASP A 867 -2.47 -6.84 -19.41
C ASP A 867 -1.47 -6.96 -20.56
N ALA A 868 -0.39 -7.72 -20.36
CA ALA A 868 0.70 -7.81 -21.32
C ALA A 868 0.26 -8.42 -22.67
N ALA A 869 -0.59 -9.44 -22.65
CA ALA A 869 -1.11 -10.07 -23.87
C ALA A 869 -2.01 -9.10 -24.66
N GLU A 870 -2.89 -8.38 -23.96
CA GLU A 870 -3.78 -7.38 -24.58
C GLU A 870 -2.98 -6.22 -25.17
N ARG A 871 -1.89 -5.79 -24.50
CA ARG A 871 -0.99 -4.75 -24.99
C ARG A 871 -0.33 -5.19 -26.29
N ARG A 872 0.30 -6.37 -26.32
CA ARG A 872 0.91 -6.92 -27.54
C ARG A 872 -0.11 -7.12 -28.66
N LEU A 873 -1.33 -7.53 -28.34
CA LEU A 873 -2.40 -7.69 -29.33
C LEU A 873 -2.80 -6.34 -29.94
N ARG A 874 -2.92 -5.27 -29.13
CA ARG A 874 -3.16 -3.91 -29.61
C ARG A 874 -2.01 -3.41 -30.51
N GLU A 875 -0.77 -3.59 -30.06
CA GLU A 875 0.44 -3.21 -30.83
C GLU A 875 0.48 -3.91 -32.19
N ARG A 876 0.22 -5.22 -32.23
CA ARG A 876 0.13 -6.00 -33.48
C ARG A 876 -0.99 -5.52 -34.40
N ALA A 877 -2.09 -5.06 -33.83
CA ALA A 877 -3.20 -4.49 -34.61
C ALA A 877 -2.96 -3.03 -35.06
N GLY A 878 -1.82 -2.41 -34.72
CA GLY A 878 -1.52 -1.02 -35.04
C GLY A 878 -2.32 -0.01 -34.19
N LEU A 879 -2.84 -0.43 -33.03
CA LEU A 879 -3.53 0.46 -32.11
C LEU A 879 -2.49 1.15 -31.22
N THR A 880 -2.37 2.48 -31.36
CA THR A 880 -1.36 3.29 -30.68
C THR A 880 -1.96 4.09 -29.54
N GLY A 881 -1.26 4.18 -28.40
CA GLY A 881 -1.67 4.92 -27.22
C GLY A 881 -1.75 4.04 -25.98
N GLU A 882 -1.75 4.71 -24.83
CA GLU A 882 -1.78 4.06 -23.51
C GLU A 882 -3.19 4.09 -22.93
N LEU A 883 -3.60 2.97 -22.32
CA LEU A 883 -4.82 2.94 -21.53
C LEU A 883 -4.52 3.39 -20.10
N SER A 884 -5.38 4.21 -19.53
CA SER A 884 -5.24 4.68 -18.15
C SER A 884 -5.32 3.52 -17.13
N GLY A 885 -4.58 3.66 -16.04
CA GLY A 885 -4.73 2.84 -14.85
C GLY A 885 -5.90 3.29 -13.98
N GLY A 886 -5.86 2.97 -12.69
CA GLY A 886 -6.88 3.37 -11.73
C GLY A 886 -8.15 2.52 -11.78
N CYS A 887 -9.26 3.08 -11.32
CA CYS A 887 -10.56 2.43 -11.31
C CYS A 887 -11.63 3.34 -11.93
N CYS A 888 -12.49 2.79 -12.77
CA CYS A 888 -13.59 3.56 -13.34
C CYS A 888 -14.62 4.08 -12.32
N GLY A 889 -14.56 3.60 -11.07
CA GLY A 889 -15.46 4.00 -10.01
C GLY A 889 -16.83 3.30 -10.00
N LEU A 890 -17.24 2.63 -11.07
CA LEU A 890 -18.52 1.90 -11.08
C LEU A 890 -18.42 0.54 -10.36
N ALA A 891 -17.38 -0.22 -10.64
CA ALA A 891 -17.03 -1.47 -9.93
C ALA A 891 -18.23 -2.39 -9.64
N GLY A 892 -18.94 -2.82 -10.66
CA GLY A 892 -20.11 -3.68 -10.54
C GLY A 892 -21.29 -3.01 -9.84
N ASN A 893 -21.65 -3.48 -8.64
CA ASN A 893 -22.74 -2.91 -7.86
C ASN A 893 -22.41 -1.58 -7.17
N PHE A 894 -21.14 -1.37 -6.83
CA PHE A 894 -20.70 -0.26 -5.98
C PHE A 894 -21.21 1.11 -6.45
N GLY A 895 -20.90 1.53 -7.66
CA GLY A 895 -21.29 2.85 -8.15
C GLY A 895 -22.78 2.98 -8.48
N PHE A 896 -23.54 1.89 -8.46
CA PHE A 896 -25.01 1.91 -8.56
C PHE A 896 -25.68 2.08 -7.19
N GLU A 897 -24.99 1.78 -6.10
CA GLU A 897 -25.59 1.85 -4.77
C GLU A 897 -25.77 3.30 -4.30
N ARG A 898 -26.83 3.51 -3.51
CA ARG A 898 -27.09 4.82 -2.91
C ARG A 898 -25.98 5.19 -1.95
N GLY A 899 -25.54 6.44 -2.01
CA GLY A 899 -24.50 7.00 -1.16
C GLY A 899 -23.08 6.81 -1.72
N HIS A 900 -22.91 6.07 -2.83
CA HIS A 900 -21.60 5.82 -3.45
C HIS A 900 -21.33 6.67 -4.71
N TRP A 901 -22.33 7.49 -5.14
CA TRP A 901 -22.23 8.28 -6.37
C TRP A 901 -21.01 9.18 -6.40
N ASP A 902 -20.82 10.00 -5.35
CA ASP A 902 -19.73 10.99 -5.31
C ASP A 902 -18.35 10.32 -5.36
N VAL A 903 -18.17 9.22 -4.61
CA VAL A 903 -16.92 8.44 -4.64
C VAL A 903 -16.72 7.77 -6.00
N SER A 904 -17.80 7.28 -6.63
CA SER A 904 -17.76 6.68 -7.97
C SER A 904 -17.33 7.69 -9.03
N VAL A 905 -17.87 8.93 -8.96
CA VAL A 905 -17.48 10.03 -9.86
C VAL A 905 -16.03 10.45 -9.61
N ALA A 906 -15.65 10.65 -8.35
CA ALA A 906 -14.28 11.05 -8.00
C ALA A 906 -13.23 10.03 -8.51
N CYS A 907 -13.50 8.73 -8.39
CA CYS A 907 -12.61 7.70 -8.95
C CYS A 907 -12.51 7.77 -10.48
N ALA A 908 -13.61 8.07 -11.20
CA ALA A 908 -13.57 8.21 -12.65
C ALA A 908 -12.82 9.48 -13.10
N GLU A 909 -12.94 10.55 -12.31
CA GLU A 909 -12.26 11.84 -12.57
C GLU A 909 -10.76 11.81 -12.25
N GLU A 910 -10.27 10.79 -11.56
CA GLU A 910 -8.85 10.67 -11.22
C GLU A 910 -7.97 10.50 -12.49
N SER A 911 -8.36 9.64 -13.41
CA SER A 911 -7.57 9.37 -14.62
C SER A 911 -8.42 9.07 -15.86
N LEU A 912 -9.51 8.30 -15.72
CA LEU A 912 -10.29 7.80 -16.86
C LEU A 912 -10.96 8.93 -17.65
N LEU A 913 -11.75 9.76 -17.01
CA LEU A 913 -12.46 10.84 -17.71
C LEU A 913 -11.51 11.93 -18.23
N PRO A 914 -10.46 12.35 -17.47
CA PRO A 914 -9.45 13.27 -18.01
C PRO A 914 -8.73 12.71 -19.25
N SER A 915 -8.32 11.44 -19.27
CA SER A 915 -7.65 10.84 -20.44
C SER A 915 -8.54 10.80 -21.69
N VAL A 916 -9.84 10.51 -21.51
CA VAL A 916 -10.80 10.48 -22.62
C VAL A 916 -11.11 11.89 -23.13
N ARG A 917 -11.22 12.88 -22.23
CA ARG A 917 -11.45 14.29 -22.63
C ARG A 917 -10.23 14.92 -23.34
N ALA A 918 -9.02 14.47 -23.00
CA ALA A 918 -7.79 14.94 -23.62
C ALA A 918 -7.50 14.27 -24.98
N ALA A 919 -8.25 13.22 -25.34
CA ALA A 919 -8.04 12.48 -26.58
C ALA A 919 -8.45 13.30 -27.82
N GLU A 920 -7.68 13.16 -28.89
CA GLU A 920 -7.97 13.81 -30.17
C GLU A 920 -9.25 13.23 -30.82
N PRO A 921 -9.98 14.03 -31.62
CA PRO A 921 -11.12 13.55 -32.38
C PRO A 921 -10.75 12.34 -33.27
N GLY A 922 -11.52 11.28 -33.22
CA GLY A 922 -11.26 10.04 -33.97
C GLY A 922 -10.44 9.00 -33.20
N THR A 923 -10.04 9.27 -31.97
CA THR A 923 -9.42 8.28 -31.08
C THR A 923 -10.46 7.26 -30.61
N ASP A 924 -10.17 5.96 -30.76
CA ASP A 924 -11.01 4.90 -30.26
C ASP A 924 -10.93 4.80 -28.71
N VAL A 925 -12.10 4.75 -28.05
CA VAL A 925 -12.16 4.59 -26.59
C VAL A 925 -12.35 3.14 -26.25
N LEU A 926 -11.35 2.52 -25.61
CA LEU A 926 -11.33 1.09 -25.27
C LEU A 926 -11.59 0.85 -23.78
N ALA A 927 -12.48 -0.09 -23.48
CA ALA A 927 -12.71 -0.59 -22.14
C ALA A 927 -13.32 -2.00 -22.19
N ASP A 928 -12.57 -3.03 -21.76
CA ASP A 928 -13.05 -4.42 -21.86
C ASP A 928 -14.12 -4.76 -20.81
N GLY A 929 -14.10 -4.12 -19.63
CA GLY A 929 -15.11 -4.34 -18.60
C GLY A 929 -16.43 -3.63 -18.87
N PHE A 930 -17.55 -4.30 -18.65
CA PHE A 930 -18.90 -3.73 -18.75
C PHE A 930 -19.07 -2.50 -17.85
N SER A 931 -18.54 -2.54 -16.63
CA SER A 931 -18.59 -1.41 -15.68
C SER A 931 -17.88 -0.17 -16.23
N CYS A 932 -16.73 -0.33 -16.86
CA CYS A 932 -15.96 0.79 -17.42
C CYS A 932 -16.71 1.41 -18.62
N ARG A 933 -17.27 0.59 -19.51
CA ARG A 933 -18.08 1.08 -20.64
C ARG A 933 -19.31 1.85 -20.17
N THR A 934 -20.04 1.30 -19.19
CA THR A 934 -21.20 1.96 -18.60
C THR A 934 -20.83 3.28 -17.91
N GLN A 935 -19.72 3.34 -17.22
CA GLN A 935 -19.25 4.57 -16.56
C GLN A 935 -18.94 5.67 -17.59
N LEU A 936 -18.23 5.30 -18.67
CA LEU A 936 -17.89 6.22 -19.77
C LEU A 936 -19.13 6.72 -20.49
N GLU A 937 -20.12 5.86 -20.72
CA GLU A 937 -21.39 6.24 -21.34
C GLU A 937 -22.18 7.22 -20.46
N GLN A 938 -22.33 6.92 -19.14
CA GLN A 938 -23.16 7.70 -18.24
C GLN A 938 -22.52 9.03 -17.77
N LEU A 939 -21.19 9.08 -17.61
CA LEU A 939 -20.48 10.28 -17.16
C LEU A 939 -19.75 11.01 -18.29
N GLY A 940 -19.20 10.28 -19.23
CA GLY A 940 -18.42 10.84 -20.33
C GLY A 940 -19.24 11.13 -21.59
N GLY A 941 -20.44 10.57 -21.70
CA GLY A 941 -21.25 10.64 -22.93
C GLY A 941 -20.58 9.96 -24.12
N VAL A 942 -19.60 9.07 -23.87
CA VAL A 942 -18.79 8.41 -24.90
C VAL A 942 -19.10 6.91 -24.92
N ARG A 943 -19.36 6.38 -26.09
CA ARG A 943 -19.50 4.93 -26.30
C ARG A 943 -18.12 4.30 -26.36
N ALA A 944 -17.67 3.70 -25.28
CA ALA A 944 -16.47 2.87 -25.24
C ALA A 944 -16.74 1.47 -25.82
N ARG A 945 -15.71 0.89 -26.46
CA ARG A 945 -15.79 -0.42 -27.10
C ARG A 945 -14.89 -1.43 -26.41
N HIS A 946 -15.28 -2.67 -26.43
CA HIS A 946 -14.39 -3.78 -26.10
C HIS A 946 -13.35 -3.98 -27.20
N LEU A 947 -12.13 -4.40 -26.89
CA LEU A 947 -11.07 -4.64 -27.90
C LEU A 947 -11.54 -5.59 -29.03
N VAL A 948 -12.32 -6.62 -28.70
CA VAL A 948 -12.85 -7.55 -29.70
C VAL A 948 -13.78 -6.89 -30.72
N GLU A 949 -14.51 -5.83 -30.36
CA GLU A 949 -15.41 -5.13 -31.29
C GLU A 949 -14.59 -4.36 -32.34
N VAL A 950 -13.48 -3.75 -31.91
CA VAL A 950 -12.56 -3.00 -32.78
C VAL A 950 -11.83 -3.96 -33.72
N LEU A 951 -11.35 -5.10 -33.20
CA LEU A 951 -10.71 -6.13 -34.03
C LEU A 951 -11.70 -6.74 -35.05
N ALA A 952 -12.94 -7.04 -34.63
CA ALA A 952 -13.95 -7.60 -35.51
C ALA A 952 -14.40 -6.65 -36.64
N GLU A 953 -14.41 -5.33 -36.37
CA GLU A 953 -14.63 -4.30 -37.40
C GLU A 953 -13.56 -4.35 -38.49
N GLY A 954 -12.28 -4.49 -38.07
CA GLY A 954 -11.15 -4.55 -39.01
C GLY A 954 -11.12 -5.81 -39.87
N LEU A 955 -11.84 -6.88 -39.48
CA LEU A 955 -11.97 -8.09 -40.33
C LEU A 955 -12.92 -7.89 -41.54
N GLY A 956 -13.63 -6.74 -41.59
CA GLY A 956 -14.60 -6.45 -42.64
C GLY A 956 -15.89 -7.30 -42.57
N GLU A 957 -16.87 -7.00 -43.40
CA GLU A 957 -18.11 -7.77 -43.51
C GLU A 957 -17.95 -9.10 -44.27
N GLY A 958 -16.72 -9.45 -44.66
CA GLY A 958 -16.41 -10.53 -45.60
C GLY A 958 -16.52 -11.95 -45.10
N LEU A 959 -16.82 -12.19 -43.83
CA LEU A 959 -17.19 -13.52 -43.31
C LEU A 959 -18.71 -13.58 -43.19
N GLY A 960 -19.34 -13.80 -44.34
CA GLY A 960 -20.74 -13.67 -44.61
C GLY A 960 -21.64 -14.40 -43.63
N GLU A 961 -22.82 -13.83 -43.39
CA GLU A 961 -24.04 -14.54 -43.14
C GLU A 961 -24.17 -15.60 -44.24
N GLY A 962 -23.76 -16.84 -43.91
CA GLY A 962 -24.05 -18.00 -44.76
C GLY A 962 -25.55 -18.02 -45.04
N THR A 963 -25.90 -17.71 -46.27
CA THR A 963 -27.26 -17.78 -46.84
C THR A 963 -27.88 -19.14 -46.56
N GLU A 964 -29.09 -19.08 -45.90
CA GLU A 964 -30.19 -20.06 -45.86
C GLU A 964 -30.01 -21.43 -45.16
#